data_bb32d8ea8627b9c27d3013969b525621
#
_entry.id   bb32d8ea8627b9c27d3013969b525621
#
_cell.length_a   1.000
_cell.length_b   1.000
_cell.length_c   1.000
_cell.angle_alpha   90.00
_cell.angle_beta   90.00
_cell.angle_gamma   90.00
#
_symmetry.space_group_name_H-M   'P 1'
#
loop_
_entity.id
_entity.type
_entity.pdbx_description
1 polymer ?
#
loop_
_entity_poly.entity_id
_entity_poly.type
_entity_poly.pdbx_seq_one_letter_code
_entity_poly.pdbx_strand_id
1 'polypeptide(L)'
;MGFGRLRSHLFLAVVAAAVLAACASHAVIPPVMQTAAGPADAIVVLRLNHEAELKRFVGEISDPRSPRFRRFLTLSQFEARYAPTQRQHDQVVRSLRAAGFTILRTYPDRAILDVRTPRNARLPGSLSPLVAHVLVATPPRGRIVSFARTANVGRPKPVPTVEAVRNGSFESRLRGWKACDTVTLSKHALAGKYSALVGSKTPDAGNVHGVQTLCQKVVIPHDAVLHAHTYSVTNVHDVRRGGYQEIGFTVKPGRPGIVLFKGLTNKRHWEPHTWSLSSLEGRVLYLYFAVVGHGQQTLYDSMYVDAVKLTGTVPTATPSTPPTPVGPGPGTPLTGPTFGPNGQWAPRAVADAFDFPVQHGYDGRGTTVAFVSQSALRASDLAAFFNANGITRNGKFVETAVAGGAGSGDPTEAMLDAETIGALAPGSDVIAYEIPSFSSTYVIDAYQTAINQNKAKVVLNSDPFAQCETDDRAFDDTIESEAISAAAIGITFVAASGDQGSACYSERTSSNIAGMSAIASIPHVLAVGGNASHTPGPMDTPLVWAGDNGFEVGASGGGVSKTWPLPSYQKGVAGLASGTRRNLPDIAFPAIGDDLYLDGADEVTGGTSWSSSIAAALLAESVEICGPLGFVNPSAYALIAKGGEGTSLLDVTSGKNAFAAFKAYAASAGYDNASGIGMPYGIKFAAAVCGRSTSLVRFH
;
A
#
# COMPACT_ATOMS: atom_id res chain seq x y z
N MET A 1 78.25 31.51 -12.84
CA MET A 1 77.06 31.90 -13.60
C MET A 1 75.98 30.94 -13.17
N GLY A 2 75.14 31.09 -12.26
CA GLY A 2 74.33 32.14 -11.71
C GLY A 2 72.93 32.12 -12.34
N PHE A 3 71.98 31.57 -11.66
CA PHE A 3 70.52 31.64 -11.73
C PHE A 3 69.84 30.24 -11.62
N GLY A 4 69.26 29.98 -10.45
CA GLY A 4 68.41 28.81 -10.34
C GLY A 4 68.16 28.31 -8.91
N ARG A 5 67.78 29.17 -7.98
CA ARG A 5 67.19 28.76 -6.66
C ARG A 5 66.36 29.90 -6.10
N LEU A 6 65.12 30.05 -6.64
CA LEU A 6 64.09 30.90 -5.97
C LEU A 6 62.68 30.65 -6.52
N ARG A 7 62.25 29.39 -6.56
CA ARG A 7 60.85 29.06 -6.92
C ARG A 7 60.20 27.91 -6.11
N SER A 8 60.84 27.45 -5.01
CA SER A 8 60.34 26.30 -4.25
C SER A 8 59.67 26.64 -2.94
N HIS A 9 59.58 27.88 -2.50
CA HIS A 9 58.97 28.23 -1.22
C HIS A 9 57.64 28.97 -1.31
N LEU A 10 57.12 29.25 -2.51
CA LEU A 10 55.80 29.88 -2.67
C LEU A 10 54.65 28.91 -2.91
N PHE A 11 54.95 27.64 -3.19
CA PHE A 11 53.91 26.62 -3.44
C PHE A 11 53.47 25.86 -2.18
N LEU A 12 54.22 25.87 -1.08
CA LEU A 12 53.87 25.22 0.16
C LEU A 12 52.96 26.09 1.07
N ALA A 13 52.94 27.38 0.90
CA ALA A 13 52.10 28.28 1.71
C ALA A 13 50.66 28.40 1.21
N VAL A 14 50.38 28.09 -0.07
CA VAL A 14 49.04 28.13 -0.65
C VAL A 14 48.25 26.82 -0.43
N VAL A 15 48.94 25.69 -0.27
CA VAL A 15 48.29 24.38 0.00
C VAL A 15 47.93 24.26 1.48
N ALA A 16 48.64 24.87 2.41
CA ALA A 16 48.28 24.86 3.84
C ALA A 16 47.08 25.76 4.18
N ALA A 17 46.80 26.81 3.38
CA ALA A 17 45.62 27.65 3.55
C ALA A 17 44.33 27.04 2.98
N ALA A 18 44.44 26.11 2.02
CA ALA A 18 43.29 25.46 1.42
C ALA A 18 42.76 24.25 2.22
N VAL A 19 43.56 23.67 3.13
CA VAL A 19 43.16 22.55 4.00
C VAL A 19 42.51 23.00 5.31
N LEU A 20 42.75 24.24 5.73
CA LEU A 20 42.14 24.85 6.94
C LEU A 20 40.80 25.55 6.66
N ALA A 21 40.39 25.69 5.39
CA ALA A 21 39.10 26.27 5.02
C ALA A 21 37.97 25.21 4.83
N ALA A 22 38.26 23.91 4.99
CA ALA A 22 37.28 22.84 4.86
C ALA A 22 36.63 22.43 6.19
N CYS A 23 36.93 23.11 7.30
CA CYS A 23 36.17 23.04 8.55
C CYS A 23 35.28 24.28 8.71
N ALA A 24 34.67 24.75 7.62
CA ALA A 24 33.61 25.74 7.70
C ALA A 24 32.39 25.10 8.34
N SER A 25 32.13 25.49 9.58
CA SER A 25 30.89 25.38 10.30
C SER A 25 29.69 25.27 9.33
N HIS A 26 28.96 24.16 9.38
CA HIS A 26 27.61 24.11 8.84
C HIS A 26 26.82 25.22 9.55
N ALA A 27 26.65 26.33 8.87
CA ALA A 27 25.75 27.37 9.32
C ALA A 27 24.39 26.72 9.49
N VAL A 28 23.91 26.65 10.72
CA VAL A 28 22.57 26.23 11.06
C VAL A 28 21.63 27.19 10.34
N ILE A 29 21.10 26.79 9.20
CA ILE A 29 20.06 27.54 8.52
C ILE A 29 18.88 27.56 9.48
N PRO A 30 18.41 28.72 9.92
CA PRO A 30 17.25 28.77 10.80
C PRO A 30 16.05 28.11 10.08
N PRO A 31 15.22 27.33 10.79
CA PRO A 31 14.06 26.69 10.20
C PRO A 31 13.20 27.74 9.51
N VAL A 32 13.08 27.62 8.18
CA VAL A 32 12.23 28.51 7.38
C VAL A 32 10.80 28.06 7.61
N MET A 33 10.06 28.81 8.43
CA MET A 33 8.62 28.64 8.53
C MET A 33 7.98 29.14 7.24
N GLN A 34 7.29 28.25 6.52
CA GLN A 34 6.34 28.69 5.49
C GLN A 34 5.22 29.45 6.20
N THR A 35 5.04 30.71 5.86
CA THR A 35 4.04 31.57 6.50
C THR A 35 2.64 31.18 6.02
N ALA A 36 1.89 30.50 6.87
CA ALA A 36 0.45 30.33 6.64
C ALA A 36 -0.23 31.70 6.77
N ALA A 37 -1.10 32.04 5.83
CA ALA A 37 -1.87 33.30 5.82
C ALA A 37 -2.90 33.40 6.98
N GLY A 38 -3.05 32.33 7.79
CA GLY A 38 -3.95 32.24 8.94
C GLY A 38 -3.43 31.29 10.02
N PRO A 39 -4.17 31.10 11.13
CA PRO A 39 -3.88 30.07 12.11
C PRO A 39 -3.89 28.70 11.43
N ALA A 40 -2.85 27.90 11.65
CA ALA A 40 -2.71 26.55 11.08
C ALA A 40 -2.17 25.60 12.15
N ASP A 41 -2.52 24.34 12.04
CA ASP A 41 -1.91 23.30 12.85
C ASP A 41 -0.51 23.02 12.31
N ALA A 42 0.44 22.76 13.21
CA ALA A 42 1.82 22.54 12.85
C ALA A 42 2.49 21.59 13.86
N ILE A 43 3.57 20.96 13.41
CA ILE A 43 4.45 20.18 14.27
C ILE A 43 5.75 20.93 14.47
N VAL A 44 6.20 21.02 15.73
CA VAL A 44 7.52 21.53 16.11
C VAL A 44 8.36 20.35 16.55
N VAL A 45 9.40 20.04 15.78
CA VAL A 45 10.33 18.92 16.04
C VAL A 45 11.54 19.46 16.82
N LEU A 46 11.78 18.89 17.99
CA LEU A 46 12.94 19.23 18.82
C LEU A 46 14.14 18.38 18.39
N ARG A 47 15.33 18.95 18.53
CA ARG A 47 16.58 18.23 18.28
C ARG A 47 16.81 17.16 19.34
N LEU A 48 17.13 15.96 18.89
CA LEU A 48 17.61 14.92 19.79
C LEU A 48 18.97 15.31 20.37
N ASN A 49 19.20 14.91 21.63
CA ASN A 49 20.50 15.05 22.25
C ASN A 49 21.45 13.96 21.71
N HIS A 50 22.73 14.28 21.56
CA HIS A 50 23.75 13.30 21.15
C HIS A 50 23.43 12.52 19.84
N GLU A 51 22.80 13.16 18.86
CA GLU A 51 22.33 12.54 17.62
C GLU A 51 23.43 11.75 16.88
N ALA A 52 24.65 12.27 16.79
CA ALA A 52 25.77 11.57 16.16
C ALA A 52 26.14 10.26 16.89
N GLU A 53 25.99 10.25 18.21
CA GLU A 53 26.19 9.05 19.02
C GLU A 53 25.06 8.04 18.82
N LEU A 54 23.80 8.52 18.75
CA LEU A 54 22.63 7.71 18.47
C LEU A 54 22.77 6.99 17.10
N LYS A 55 23.16 7.71 16.06
CA LYS A 55 23.41 7.14 14.72
C LYS A 55 24.49 6.05 14.74
N ARG A 56 25.58 6.28 15.46
CA ARG A 56 26.63 5.24 15.66
C ARG A 56 26.09 4.04 16.42
N PHE A 57 25.36 4.27 17.50
CA PHE A 57 24.75 3.22 18.30
C PHE A 57 23.80 2.35 17.46
N VAL A 58 22.89 2.96 16.67
CA VAL A 58 22.01 2.24 15.76
C VAL A 58 22.81 1.44 14.74
N GLY A 59 23.86 2.01 14.15
CA GLY A 59 24.75 1.28 13.26
C GLY A 59 25.40 0.06 13.91
N GLU A 60 25.84 0.16 15.18
CA GLU A 60 26.44 -0.94 15.91
C GLU A 60 25.45 -2.05 16.26
N ILE A 61 24.23 -1.70 16.70
CA ILE A 61 23.22 -2.70 17.06
C ILE A 61 22.55 -3.36 15.85
N SER A 62 22.71 -2.81 14.66
CA SER A 62 22.14 -3.31 13.40
C SER A 62 23.16 -4.11 12.57
N ASP A 63 24.46 -4.01 12.86
CA ASP A 63 25.49 -4.79 12.15
C ASP A 63 25.59 -6.20 12.75
N PRO A 64 25.27 -7.27 11.98
CA PRO A 64 25.34 -8.66 12.48
C PRO A 64 26.75 -9.11 12.89
N ARG A 65 27.81 -8.35 12.54
CA ARG A 65 29.19 -8.61 12.95
C ARG A 65 29.54 -7.92 14.27
N SER A 66 28.70 -7.01 14.75
CA SER A 66 28.96 -6.24 15.96
C SER A 66 28.70 -7.07 17.24
N PRO A 67 29.53 -6.96 18.28
CA PRO A 67 29.25 -7.55 19.58
C PRO A 67 28.01 -6.93 20.28
N ARG A 68 27.53 -5.80 19.76
CA ARG A 68 26.32 -5.11 20.21
C ARG A 68 25.08 -5.48 19.38
N PHE A 69 25.19 -6.36 18.40
CA PHE A 69 24.08 -6.73 17.53
C PHE A 69 22.82 -7.04 18.32
N ARG A 70 21.73 -6.34 17.99
CA ARG A 70 20.40 -6.44 18.62
C ARG A 70 20.35 -6.17 20.13
N ARG A 71 21.29 -5.40 20.67
CA ARG A 71 21.25 -4.92 22.05
C ARG A 71 20.54 -3.57 22.13
N PHE A 72 19.23 -3.62 22.00
CA PHE A 72 18.36 -2.43 21.98
C PHE A 72 18.29 -1.77 23.36
N LEU A 73 17.95 -0.49 23.34
CA LEU A 73 17.60 0.27 24.54
C LEU A 73 16.14 0.00 24.92
N THR A 74 15.81 0.12 26.20
CA THR A 74 14.44 0.34 26.61
C THR A 74 14.03 1.78 26.23
N LEU A 75 12.72 2.03 26.10
CA LEU A 75 12.21 3.38 25.82
C LEU A 75 12.76 4.39 26.86
N SER A 76 12.72 4.06 28.16
CA SER A 76 13.25 4.93 29.22
C SER A 76 14.76 5.18 29.11
N GLN A 77 15.56 4.21 28.66
CA GLN A 77 16.98 4.42 28.40
C GLN A 77 17.22 5.33 27.21
N PHE A 78 16.41 5.18 26.14
CA PHE A 78 16.44 6.08 24.99
C PHE A 78 16.07 7.51 25.41
N GLU A 79 14.96 7.69 26.12
CA GLU A 79 14.49 8.98 26.60
C GLU A 79 15.52 9.69 27.48
N ALA A 80 16.15 8.96 28.39
CA ALA A 80 17.17 9.52 29.30
C ALA A 80 18.44 9.98 28.59
N ARG A 81 18.78 9.34 27.46
CA ARG A 81 20.07 9.56 26.79
C ARG A 81 19.97 10.49 25.58
N TYR A 82 18.90 10.34 24.80
CA TYR A 82 18.82 10.96 23.47
C TYR A 82 17.63 11.91 23.31
N ALA A 83 16.54 11.71 24.02
CA ALA A 83 15.39 12.60 23.91
C ALA A 83 15.70 14.01 24.50
N PRO A 84 14.99 15.05 24.07
CA PRO A 84 15.07 16.37 24.67
C PRO A 84 14.81 16.30 26.18
N THR A 85 15.64 17.00 26.97
CA THR A 85 15.40 17.06 28.42
C THR A 85 14.13 17.84 28.74
N GLN A 86 13.54 17.59 29.91
CA GLN A 86 12.37 18.34 30.36
C GLN A 86 12.62 19.87 30.35
N ARG A 87 13.83 20.30 30.72
CA ARG A 87 14.21 21.73 30.69
C ARG A 87 14.19 22.30 29.27
N GLN A 88 14.71 21.57 28.28
CA GLN A 88 14.68 21.98 26.86
C GLN A 88 13.26 22.10 26.36
N HIS A 89 12.45 21.05 26.58
CA HIS A 89 11.05 21.02 26.23
C HIS A 89 10.27 22.20 26.84
N ASP A 90 10.38 22.41 28.14
CA ASP A 90 9.71 23.53 28.84
C ASP A 90 10.14 24.89 28.33
N GLN A 91 11.40 25.03 27.97
CA GLN A 91 11.93 26.28 27.35
C GLN A 91 11.23 26.50 26.00
N VAL A 92 11.12 25.47 25.14
CA VAL A 92 10.45 25.57 23.85
C VAL A 92 8.97 25.89 24.04
N VAL A 93 8.26 25.19 24.93
CA VAL A 93 6.84 25.42 25.24
C VAL A 93 6.59 26.86 25.72
N ARG A 94 7.40 27.38 26.67
CA ARG A 94 7.24 28.75 27.13
C ARG A 94 7.48 29.77 26.02
N SER A 95 8.52 29.59 25.20
CA SER A 95 8.85 30.52 24.13
C SER A 95 7.79 30.51 23.01
N LEU A 96 7.22 29.31 22.67
CA LEU A 96 6.15 29.20 21.71
C LEU A 96 4.87 29.88 22.20
N ARG A 97 4.49 29.66 23.48
CA ARG A 97 3.34 30.34 24.08
C ARG A 97 3.52 31.86 24.11
N ALA A 98 4.69 32.34 24.46
CA ALA A 98 4.99 33.77 24.44
C ALA A 98 4.93 34.37 23.03
N ALA A 99 5.21 33.58 22.00
CA ALA A 99 5.05 33.95 20.59
C ALA A 99 3.63 33.75 20.03
N GLY A 100 2.64 33.41 20.89
CA GLY A 100 1.25 33.29 20.53
C GLY A 100 0.83 31.91 19.99
N PHE A 101 1.70 30.90 20.06
CA PHE A 101 1.34 29.52 19.66
C PHE A 101 0.49 28.86 20.77
N THR A 102 -0.48 28.07 20.35
CA THR A 102 -1.23 27.17 21.25
C THR A 102 -0.61 25.78 21.16
N ILE A 103 -0.24 25.20 22.30
CA ILE A 103 0.23 23.80 22.37
C ILE A 103 -1.00 22.91 22.38
N LEU A 104 -1.12 22.03 21.40
CA LEU A 104 -2.24 21.09 21.23
C LEU A 104 -1.93 19.74 21.89
N ARG A 105 -0.70 19.23 21.67
CA ARG A 105 -0.24 17.94 22.20
C ARG A 105 1.25 17.97 22.48
N THR A 106 1.67 17.13 23.40
CA THR A 106 3.07 16.80 23.69
C THR A 106 3.20 15.29 23.83
N TYR A 107 4.37 14.76 23.52
CA TYR A 107 4.67 13.34 23.65
C TYR A 107 5.59 13.05 24.84
N PRO A 108 5.54 11.82 25.43
CA PRO A 108 6.37 11.46 26.58
C PRO A 108 7.88 11.63 26.36
N ASP A 109 8.37 11.33 25.17
CA ASP A 109 9.77 11.50 24.78
C ASP A 109 10.16 12.94 24.47
N ARG A 110 9.19 13.85 24.42
CA ARG A 110 9.42 15.30 24.26
C ARG A 110 10.03 15.70 22.90
N ALA A 111 10.09 14.78 21.93
CA ALA A 111 10.72 15.04 20.65
C ALA A 111 9.84 15.92 19.73
N ILE A 112 8.52 15.86 19.89
CA ILE A 112 7.56 16.55 19.04
C ILE A 112 6.52 17.30 19.87
N LEU A 113 6.06 18.44 19.32
CA LEU A 113 4.96 19.25 19.84
C LEU A 113 3.97 19.54 18.72
N ASP A 114 2.69 19.17 18.91
CA ASP A 114 1.63 19.66 18.04
C ASP A 114 1.21 21.05 18.53
N VAL A 115 1.15 21.97 17.61
CA VAL A 115 0.85 23.37 17.93
C VAL A 115 -0.13 23.97 16.93
N ARG A 116 -0.90 24.96 17.37
CA ARG A 116 -1.60 25.88 16.46
C ARG A 116 -0.84 27.18 16.36
N THR A 117 -0.51 27.55 15.14
CA THR A 117 0.24 28.79 14.85
C THR A 117 -0.67 30.02 14.96
N PRO A 118 -0.20 31.17 15.45
CA PRO A 118 -0.91 32.44 15.29
C PRO A 118 -0.83 32.92 13.83
N ARG A 119 -1.60 33.94 13.49
CA ARG A 119 -1.43 34.63 12.18
C ARG A 119 -0.03 35.21 12.07
N ASN A 120 0.60 35.04 10.91
CA ASN A 120 1.96 35.52 10.64
C ASN A 120 3.01 35.01 11.64
N ALA A 121 2.85 33.78 12.09
CA ALA A 121 3.72 33.13 13.06
C ALA A 121 5.21 33.19 12.64
N ARG A 122 6.06 33.51 13.57
CA ARG A 122 7.52 33.38 13.42
C ARG A 122 8.06 32.61 14.61
N LEU A 123 8.92 31.65 14.34
CA LEU A 123 9.62 30.95 15.41
C LEU A 123 10.63 31.93 16.08
N PRO A 124 10.62 32.06 17.42
CA PRO A 124 11.63 32.83 18.11
C PRO A 124 13.03 32.34 17.78
N GLY A 125 13.94 33.25 17.37
CA GLY A 125 15.32 32.91 17.00
C GLY A 125 16.09 32.18 18.10
N SER A 126 15.75 32.44 19.37
CA SER A 126 16.32 31.75 20.55
C SER A 126 16.04 30.24 20.58
N LEU A 127 15.07 29.74 19.80
CA LEU A 127 14.74 28.33 19.71
C LEU A 127 15.53 27.55 18.64
N SER A 128 16.27 28.23 17.76
CA SER A 128 17.05 27.59 16.70
C SER A 128 18.01 26.48 17.18
N PRO A 129 18.64 26.55 18.38
CA PRO A 129 19.48 25.46 18.88
C PRO A 129 18.67 24.22 19.34
N LEU A 130 17.40 24.40 19.67
CA LEU A 130 16.54 23.35 20.28
C LEU A 130 15.55 22.74 19.29
N VAL A 131 15.17 23.50 18.26
CA VAL A 131 14.19 23.08 17.24
C VAL A 131 14.93 22.67 15.98
N ALA A 132 14.61 21.48 15.47
CA ALA A 132 15.11 20.96 14.21
C ALA A 132 14.26 21.48 13.04
N HIS A 133 12.95 21.26 13.11
CA HIS A 133 11.99 21.55 12.04
C HIS A 133 10.69 22.13 12.59
N VAL A 134 9.98 22.85 11.76
CA VAL A 134 8.57 23.22 11.94
C VAL A 134 7.83 22.90 10.65
N LEU A 135 6.90 21.95 10.73
CA LEU A 135 6.06 21.55 9.61
C LEU A 135 4.66 22.12 9.86
N VAL A 136 4.16 22.88 8.91
CA VAL A 136 2.81 23.43 8.95
C VAL A 136 1.89 22.52 8.16
N ALA A 137 0.77 22.11 8.78
CA ALA A 137 -0.23 21.32 8.08
C ALA A 137 -0.74 22.12 6.87
N THR A 138 -0.43 21.64 5.67
CA THR A 138 -1.02 22.14 4.44
C THR A 138 -2.31 21.35 4.22
N PRO A 139 -3.47 22.03 4.04
CA PRO A 139 -4.65 21.30 3.61
C PRO A 139 -4.34 20.63 2.27
N PRO A 140 -4.76 19.39 2.05
CA PRO A 140 -4.47 18.66 0.83
C PRO A 140 -4.94 19.47 -0.38
N ARG A 141 -4.02 19.88 -1.23
CA ARG A 141 -4.27 20.58 -2.50
C ARG A 141 -4.44 19.55 -3.63
N GLY A 142 -5.26 18.58 -3.43
CA GLY A 142 -5.55 17.59 -4.44
C GLY A 142 -7.00 17.16 -4.31
N ARG A 143 -7.72 17.21 -5.39
CA ARG A 143 -8.97 16.50 -5.54
C ARG A 143 -8.61 15.02 -5.53
N ILE A 144 -8.64 14.39 -4.36
CA ILE A 144 -8.72 12.94 -4.28
C ILE A 144 -9.98 12.60 -5.07
N VAL A 145 -9.83 11.90 -6.18
CA VAL A 145 -10.96 11.35 -6.91
C VAL A 145 -11.44 10.16 -6.09
N SER A 146 -12.10 10.47 -4.98
CA SER A 146 -12.80 9.51 -4.16
C SER A 146 -14.07 9.11 -4.91
N PHE A 147 -14.13 7.89 -5.36
CA PHE A 147 -15.37 7.26 -5.82
C PHE A 147 -16.20 6.75 -4.63
N ALA A 148 -16.47 7.59 -3.65
CA ALA A 148 -17.37 7.25 -2.56
C ALA A 148 -18.75 7.86 -2.81
N ARG A 149 -19.74 7.02 -3.02
CA ARG A 149 -21.15 7.38 -2.80
C ARG A 149 -21.63 6.77 -1.51
N THR A 150 -21.86 7.62 -0.53
CA THR A 150 -22.54 7.28 0.73
C THR A 150 -23.95 6.77 0.45
N ALA A 151 -24.25 5.57 0.92
CA ALA A 151 -25.61 5.09 1.11
C ALA A 151 -25.91 4.98 2.61
N ASN A 152 -26.91 5.70 3.07
CA ASN A 152 -27.49 5.62 4.40
C ASN A 152 -28.18 4.26 4.57
N VAL A 153 -27.76 3.45 5.53
CA VAL A 153 -28.37 2.16 5.82
C VAL A 153 -29.14 2.23 7.14
N GLY A 154 -30.46 2.14 7.03
CA GLY A 154 -31.36 1.95 8.17
C GLY A 154 -31.46 0.46 8.55
N ARG A 155 -31.76 0.19 9.83
CA ARG A 155 -31.84 -1.11 10.51
C ARG A 155 -32.72 -2.17 9.82
N PRO A 156 -32.36 -3.46 9.89
CA PRO A 156 -33.09 -4.54 9.23
C PRO A 156 -34.32 -5.05 10.02
N LYS A 157 -35.35 -5.43 9.29
CA LYS A 157 -36.49 -6.26 9.68
C LYS A 157 -36.52 -7.57 8.88
N PRO A 158 -37.31 -8.57 9.28
CA PRO A 158 -37.06 -9.98 8.97
C PRO A 158 -37.22 -10.36 7.52
N VAL A 159 -36.49 -11.39 7.15
CA VAL A 159 -36.14 -11.89 5.83
C VAL A 159 -37.34 -12.16 4.94
N PRO A 160 -37.35 -11.54 3.74
CA PRO A 160 -38.05 -12.03 2.57
C PRO A 160 -37.11 -12.19 1.39
N THR A 161 -37.56 -12.85 0.33
CA THR A 161 -36.91 -12.88 -0.97
C THR A 161 -36.42 -11.49 -1.36
N VAL A 162 -35.12 -11.34 -1.63
CA VAL A 162 -34.52 -10.07 -2.02
C VAL A 162 -34.45 -10.00 -3.54
N GLU A 163 -34.90 -8.87 -4.11
CA GLU A 163 -34.63 -8.53 -5.51
C GLU A 163 -33.43 -7.58 -5.53
N ALA A 164 -32.31 -8.08 -6.05
CA ALA A 164 -31.05 -7.36 -6.05
C ALA A 164 -30.93 -6.34 -7.20
N VAL A 165 -31.67 -6.53 -8.30
CA VAL A 165 -31.70 -5.57 -9.43
C VAL A 165 -32.70 -4.45 -9.13
N ARG A 166 -32.26 -3.21 -9.25
CA ARG A 166 -33.10 -2.04 -9.09
C ARG A 166 -33.59 -1.56 -10.45
N ASN A 167 -34.89 -1.28 -10.56
CA ASN A 167 -35.50 -0.74 -11.77
C ASN A 167 -35.22 -1.60 -13.02
N GLY A 168 -35.32 -2.92 -12.92
CA GLY A 168 -35.12 -3.84 -14.04
C GLY A 168 -36.24 -3.80 -15.08
N SER A 169 -37.37 -3.17 -14.78
CA SER A 169 -38.46 -2.88 -15.72
C SER A 169 -38.29 -1.55 -16.45
N PHE A 170 -37.28 -0.75 -16.15
CA PHE A 170 -36.95 0.56 -16.74
C PHE A 170 -38.05 1.63 -16.64
N GLU A 171 -39.09 1.44 -15.84
CA GLU A 171 -40.18 2.40 -15.68
C GLU A 171 -39.75 3.70 -15.01
N SER A 172 -38.67 3.68 -14.24
CA SER A 172 -37.98 4.85 -13.75
C SER A 172 -36.84 5.31 -14.69
N ARG A 173 -36.98 5.05 -15.98
CA ARG A 173 -35.98 5.27 -17.03
C ARG A 173 -34.71 4.46 -16.74
N LEU A 174 -33.50 5.00 -16.97
CA LEU A 174 -32.21 4.35 -16.66
C LEU A 174 -31.74 4.56 -15.21
N ARG A 175 -32.64 4.97 -14.30
CA ARG A 175 -32.26 5.21 -12.90
C ARG A 175 -31.79 3.91 -12.25
N GLY A 176 -30.60 3.95 -11.64
CA GLY A 176 -29.95 2.77 -11.03
C GLY A 176 -29.08 1.96 -12.00
N TRP A 177 -29.13 2.27 -13.29
CA TRP A 177 -28.29 1.66 -14.30
C TRP A 177 -27.23 2.64 -14.79
N LYS A 178 -26.04 2.14 -15.05
CA LYS A 178 -24.96 2.89 -15.69
C LYS A 178 -24.93 2.56 -17.17
N ALA A 179 -25.11 3.57 -18.00
CA ALA A 179 -24.97 3.46 -19.43
C ALA A 179 -23.57 3.93 -19.84
N CYS A 180 -22.89 3.13 -20.63
CA CYS A 180 -21.64 3.47 -21.27
C CYS A 180 -21.86 3.48 -22.77
N ASP A 181 -21.52 4.60 -23.44
CA ASP A 181 -21.72 4.82 -24.87
C ASP A 181 -23.21 4.77 -25.29
N THR A 182 -23.55 4.20 -26.46
CA THR A 182 -24.87 4.26 -27.06
C THR A 182 -25.88 3.35 -26.37
N VAL A 183 -26.42 3.81 -25.25
CA VAL A 183 -27.55 3.20 -24.54
C VAL A 183 -28.66 4.24 -24.41
N THR A 184 -29.86 3.94 -24.87
CA THR A 184 -31.00 4.84 -24.87
C THR A 184 -32.24 4.17 -24.25
N LEU A 185 -33.17 4.99 -23.80
CA LEU A 185 -34.48 4.55 -23.37
C LEU A 185 -35.38 4.34 -24.60
N SER A 186 -36.09 3.20 -24.64
CA SER A 186 -37.00 2.87 -25.73
C SER A 186 -38.43 2.70 -25.23
N LYS A 187 -39.41 3.00 -26.11
CA LYS A 187 -40.82 2.68 -25.91
C LYS A 187 -41.20 1.28 -26.39
N HIS A 188 -40.29 0.54 -27.02
CA HIS A 188 -40.47 -0.85 -27.38
C HIS A 188 -40.19 -1.73 -26.16
N ALA A 189 -41.18 -1.92 -25.31
CA ALA A 189 -41.07 -2.62 -24.05
C ALA A 189 -41.83 -3.97 -24.08
N LEU A 190 -41.36 -4.92 -23.29
CA LEU A 190 -42.07 -6.19 -23.03
C LEU A 190 -43.26 -5.91 -22.11
N ALA A 191 -43.04 -5.13 -21.07
CA ALA A 191 -44.06 -4.73 -20.10
C ALA A 191 -43.91 -3.26 -19.73
N GLY A 192 -45.01 -2.59 -19.35
CA GLY A 192 -44.94 -1.19 -18.98
C GLY A 192 -44.75 -0.25 -20.18
N LYS A 193 -43.98 0.82 -19.98
CA LYS A 193 -43.80 1.91 -20.99
C LYS A 193 -42.41 1.94 -21.61
N TYR A 194 -41.42 1.39 -20.94
CA TYR A 194 -40.02 1.58 -21.30
C TYR A 194 -39.18 0.32 -21.20
N SER A 195 -38.19 0.21 -22.08
CA SER A 195 -37.09 -0.75 -22.01
C SER A 195 -35.76 0.00 -22.23
N ALA A 196 -34.63 -0.63 -21.94
CA ALA A 196 -33.34 -0.13 -22.37
C ALA A 196 -32.98 -0.66 -23.76
N LEU A 197 -32.42 0.21 -24.61
CA LEU A 197 -31.86 -0.15 -25.91
C LEU A 197 -30.33 0.02 -25.84
N VAL A 198 -29.61 -1.07 -25.93
CA VAL A 198 -28.16 -1.14 -26.01
C VAL A 198 -27.76 -1.29 -27.48
N GLY A 199 -26.86 -0.46 -27.97
CA GLY A 199 -26.46 -0.39 -29.37
C GLY A 199 -27.36 0.48 -30.24
N SER A 200 -27.23 0.37 -31.57
CA SER A 200 -27.95 1.18 -32.55
C SER A 200 -28.82 0.32 -33.47
N LYS A 201 -29.93 0.88 -33.93
CA LYS A 201 -30.83 0.26 -34.93
C LYS A 201 -30.57 0.75 -36.37
N THR A 202 -29.73 1.70 -36.51
CA THR A 202 -29.37 2.29 -37.80
C THR A 202 -27.86 2.30 -37.93
N PRO A 203 -27.34 2.18 -39.15
CA PRO A 203 -25.91 2.38 -39.38
C PRO A 203 -25.52 3.77 -38.87
N ASP A 204 -24.55 3.79 -37.96
CA ASP A 204 -24.06 5.01 -37.34
C ASP A 204 -22.53 5.03 -37.37
N ALA A 205 -21.96 6.11 -37.84
CA ALA A 205 -20.53 6.34 -37.94
C ALA A 205 -19.81 6.26 -36.55
N GLY A 206 -20.56 6.54 -35.47
CA GLY A 206 -20.04 6.45 -34.10
C GLY A 206 -19.95 5.02 -33.52
N ASN A 207 -20.61 4.05 -34.12
CA ASN A 207 -20.68 2.65 -33.65
C ASN A 207 -19.65 1.70 -34.28
N VAL A 208 -18.72 2.25 -35.03
CA VAL A 208 -17.78 1.46 -35.86
C VAL A 208 -16.80 0.63 -35.00
N HIS A 209 -16.42 1.13 -33.83
CA HIS A 209 -15.50 0.45 -32.91
C HIS A 209 -15.87 0.77 -31.47
N GLY A 210 -16.38 -0.20 -30.72
CA GLY A 210 -16.69 0.00 -29.34
C GLY A 210 -17.59 -1.06 -28.71
N VAL A 211 -17.68 -1.05 -27.41
CA VAL A 211 -18.59 -1.89 -26.60
C VAL A 211 -19.60 -0.96 -25.94
N GLN A 212 -20.85 -1.06 -26.39
CA GLN A 212 -21.96 -0.37 -25.74
C GLN A 212 -22.44 -1.22 -24.59
N THR A 213 -22.46 -0.69 -23.40
CA THR A 213 -22.76 -1.46 -22.19
C THR A 213 -23.79 -0.76 -21.31
N LEU A 214 -24.78 -1.51 -20.88
CA LEU A 214 -25.69 -1.17 -19.79
C LEU A 214 -25.35 -2.05 -18.59
N CYS A 215 -25.04 -1.47 -17.43
CA CYS A 215 -24.66 -2.26 -16.27
C CYS A 215 -25.24 -1.72 -14.96
N GLN A 216 -25.38 -2.64 -13.98
CA GLN A 216 -25.78 -2.31 -12.61
C GLN A 216 -24.97 -3.13 -11.61
N LYS A 217 -24.42 -2.49 -10.57
CA LYS A 217 -23.77 -3.16 -9.45
C LYS A 217 -24.85 -3.87 -8.61
N VAL A 218 -24.69 -5.17 -8.39
CA VAL A 218 -25.63 -6.03 -7.66
C VAL A 218 -24.86 -6.93 -6.69
N VAL A 219 -25.49 -7.26 -5.57
CA VAL A 219 -25.03 -8.35 -4.71
C VAL A 219 -25.82 -9.59 -5.11
N ILE A 220 -25.16 -10.69 -5.38
CA ILE A 220 -25.79 -11.96 -5.78
C ILE A 220 -26.38 -12.62 -4.52
N PRO A 221 -27.72 -12.72 -4.37
CA PRO A 221 -28.32 -13.37 -3.20
C PRO A 221 -28.01 -14.87 -3.13
N HIS A 222 -28.24 -15.48 -1.96
CA HIS A 222 -28.20 -16.93 -1.83
C HIS A 222 -29.34 -17.56 -2.64
N ASP A 223 -29.11 -18.73 -3.27
CA ASP A 223 -30.03 -19.37 -4.22
C ASP A 223 -30.48 -18.45 -5.36
N ALA A 224 -29.56 -17.60 -5.82
CA ALA A 224 -29.87 -16.56 -6.79
C ALA A 224 -30.27 -17.09 -8.16
N VAL A 225 -31.32 -16.48 -8.71
CA VAL A 225 -31.77 -16.71 -10.09
C VAL A 225 -31.92 -15.38 -10.80
N LEU A 226 -31.23 -15.23 -11.94
CA LEU A 226 -31.36 -14.08 -12.82
C LEU A 226 -32.39 -14.39 -13.91
N HIS A 227 -33.41 -13.55 -14.03
CA HIS A 227 -34.33 -13.51 -15.16
C HIS A 227 -34.09 -12.20 -15.94
N ALA A 228 -34.08 -12.29 -17.26
CA ALA A 228 -34.03 -11.14 -18.14
C ALA A 228 -34.78 -11.46 -19.44
N HIS A 229 -35.28 -10.42 -20.10
CA HIS A 229 -35.83 -10.53 -21.43
C HIS A 229 -35.06 -9.63 -22.38
N THR A 230 -34.76 -10.21 -23.56
CA THR A 230 -34.06 -9.45 -24.60
C THR A 230 -34.83 -9.52 -25.93
N TYR A 231 -34.69 -8.47 -26.74
CA TYR A 231 -35.18 -8.41 -28.09
C TYR A 231 -34.06 -7.93 -29.00
N SER A 232 -33.58 -8.83 -29.84
CA SER A 232 -32.35 -8.59 -30.62
C SER A 232 -32.68 -8.16 -32.04
N VAL A 233 -32.02 -7.12 -32.53
CA VAL A 233 -32.13 -6.58 -33.89
C VAL A 233 -30.74 -6.32 -34.47
N THR A 234 -30.42 -7.01 -35.55
CA THR A 234 -29.17 -6.82 -36.29
C THR A 234 -29.36 -6.96 -37.79
N ASN A 235 -28.53 -6.32 -38.58
CA ASN A 235 -28.36 -6.58 -40.00
C ASN A 235 -27.07 -7.34 -40.34
N VAL A 236 -26.37 -7.81 -39.30
CA VAL A 236 -25.16 -8.64 -39.45
C VAL A 236 -25.57 -10.08 -39.68
N HIS A 237 -25.04 -10.70 -40.72
CA HIS A 237 -25.34 -12.09 -41.10
C HIS A 237 -24.20 -13.07 -40.81
N ASP A 238 -23.03 -12.61 -40.45
CA ASP A 238 -21.85 -13.43 -40.20
C ASP A 238 -21.12 -13.01 -38.92
N VAL A 239 -21.14 -13.87 -37.91
CA VAL A 239 -20.43 -13.70 -36.62
C VAL A 239 -18.90 -13.53 -36.77
N ARG A 240 -18.33 -14.02 -37.88
CA ARG A 240 -16.88 -13.88 -38.14
C ARG A 240 -16.48 -12.43 -38.43
N ARG A 241 -17.42 -11.54 -38.62
CA ARG A 241 -17.19 -10.12 -38.85
C ARG A 241 -17.06 -9.29 -37.55
N GLY A 242 -17.01 -9.94 -36.37
CA GLY A 242 -16.55 -9.38 -35.12
C GLY A 242 -17.58 -8.72 -34.21
N GLY A 243 -18.88 -8.66 -34.60
CA GLY A 243 -19.94 -8.13 -33.74
C GLY A 243 -20.67 -9.22 -32.95
N TYR A 244 -21.14 -8.92 -31.74
CA TYR A 244 -21.95 -9.83 -30.95
C TYR A 244 -22.70 -9.12 -29.83
N GLN A 245 -23.73 -9.81 -29.30
CA GLN A 245 -24.45 -9.45 -28.09
C GLN A 245 -23.97 -10.31 -26.94
N GLU A 246 -23.81 -9.72 -25.75
CA GLU A 246 -23.30 -10.42 -24.59
C GLU A 246 -24.06 -10.03 -23.32
N ILE A 247 -24.33 -11.00 -22.44
CA ILE A 247 -24.93 -10.81 -21.12
C ILE A 247 -24.04 -11.52 -20.12
N GLY A 248 -23.74 -10.89 -19.01
CA GLY A 248 -22.89 -11.52 -18.01
C GLY A 248 -22.68 -10.66 -16.76
N PHE A 249 -21.69 -11.07 -15.99
CA PHE A 249 -21.24 -10.37 -14.80
C PHE A 249 -19.77 -10.04 -14.92
N THR A 250 -19.38 -8.88 -14.42
CA THR A 250 -17.97 -8.46 -14.34
C THR A 250 -17.70 -7.76 -13.02
N VAL A 251 -16.47 -7.82 -12.56
CA VAL A 251 -16.02 -7.08 -11.37
C VAL A 251 -15.92 -5.56 -11.65
N LYS A 252 -15.70 -5.19 -12.91
CA LYS A 252 -15.55 -3.78 -13.32
C LYS A 252 -16.11 -3.57 -14.73
N PRO A 253 -16.98 -2.58 -14.98
CA PRO A 253 -17.52 -2.29 -16.31
C PRO A 253 -16.40 -2.07 -17.34
N GLY A 254 -16.54 -2.73 -18.50
CA GLY A 254 -15.58 -2.66 -19.61
C GLY A 254 -14.43 -3.68 -19.53
N ARG A 255 -14.43 -4.55 -18.53
CA ARG A 255 -13.47 -5.66 -18.42
C ARG A 255 -14.13 -7.01 -18.76
N PRO A 256 -13.36 -8.01 -19.20
CA PRO A 256 -13.84 -9.38 -19.34
C PRO A 256 -14.47 -9.88 -18.04
N GLY A 257 -15.51 -10.70 -18.16
CA GLY A 257 -16.26 -11.19 -17.02
C GLY A 257 -16.83 -12.58 -17.24
N ILE A 258 -17.74 -13.00 -16.37
CA ILE A 258 -18.47 -14.27 -16.47
C ILE A 258 -19.57 -14.08 -17.51
N VAL A 259 -19.47 -14.78 -18.63
CA VAL A 259 -20.39 -14.67 -19.74
C VAL A 259 -21.51 -15.69 -19.57
N LEU A 260 -22.75 -15.22 -19.45
CA LEU A 260 -23.94 -16.05 -19.40
C LEU A 260 -24.53 -16.30 -20.81
N PHE A 261 -24.40 -15.31 -21.67
CA PHE A 261 -24.81 -15.38 -23.07
C PHE A 261 -23.83 -14.59 -23.93
N LYS A 262 -23.42 -15.20 -25.06
CA LYS A 262 -22.64 -14.55 -26.11
C LYS A 262 -23.07 -15.07 -27.46
N GLY A 263 -23.51 -14.19 -28.32
CA GLY A 263 -23.93 -14.58 -29.66
C GLY A 263 -24.37 -13.40 -30.49
N LEU A 264 -24.69 -13.68 -31.76
CA LEU A 264 -25.29 -12.72 -32.66
C LEU A 264 -26.67 -13.27 -33.03
N THR A 265 -27.72 -12.60 -32.55
CA THR A 265 -29.11 -13.02 -32.81
C THR A 265 -29.92 -11.90 -33.41
N ASN A 266 -30.89 -12.24 -34.26
CA ASN A 266 -31.85 -11.34 -34.87
C ASN A 266 -33.27 -11.89 -34.72
N LYS A 267 -33.63 -12.19 -33.49
CA LYS A 267 -34.90 -12.89 -33.19
C LYS A 267 -36.14 -12.05 -33.45
N ARG A 268 -36.05 -10.72 -33.27
CA ARG A 268 -37.15 -9.77 -33.45
C ARG A 268 -38.43 -10.12 -32.69
N HIS A 269 -38.25 -10.80 -31.52
CA HIS A 269 -39.27 -11.02 -30.51
C HIS A 269 -38.59 -11.09 -29.15
N TRP A 270 -39.36 -10.90 -28.08
CA TRP A 270 -38.86 -10.97 -26.73
C TRP A 270 -38.51 -12.40 -26.33
N GLU A 271 -37.27 -12.66 -26.00
CA GLU A 271 -36.77 -13.95 -25.52
C GLU A 271 -36.56 -13.90 -24.01
N PRO A 272 -37.15 -14.82 -23.25
CA PRO A 272 -36.87 -14.96 -21.84
C PRO A 272 -35.55 -15.71 -21.64
N HIS A 273 -34.76 -15.21 -20.69
CA HIS A 273 -33.54 -15.84 -20.22
C HIS A 273 -33.63 -16.09 -18.72
N THR A 274 -33.11 -17.25 -18.30
CA THR A 274 -33.06 -17.62 -16.88
C THR A 274 -31.77 -18.35 -16.58
N TRP A 275 -31.03 -17.89 -15.56
CA TRP A 275 -29.77 -18.49 -15.10
C TRP A 275 -29.78 -18.66 -13.60
N SER A 276 -29.41 -19.88 -13.13
CA SER A 276 -29.04 -20.07 -11.72
C SER A 276 -27.65 -19.56 -11.49
N LEU A 277 -27.47 -18.81 -10.41
CA LEU A 277 -26.22 -18.15 -10.07
C LEU A 277 -25.65 -18.65 -8.74
N SER A 278 -25.96 -19.88 -8.34
CA SER A 278 -25.53 -20.47 -7.08
C SER A 278 -24.00 -20.49 -6.92
N SER A 279 -23.25 -20.54 -8.02
CA SER A 279 -21.78 -20.44 -8.00
C SER A 279 -21.25 -19.01 -7.81
N LEU A 280 -22.14 -18.00 -7.79
CA LEU A 280 -21.80 -16.60 -7.68
C LEU A 280 -22.40 -15.95 -6.42
N GLU A 281 -23.01 -16.73 -5.54
CA GLU A 281 -23.67 -16.26 -4.32
C GLU A 281 -22.72 -15.44 -3.44
N GLY A 282 -23.27 -14.36 -2.86
CA GLY A 282 -22.53 -13.44 -1.99
C GLY A 282 -21.66 -12.44 -2.74
N ARG A 283 -21.37 -12.67 -4.01
CA ARG A 283 -20.46 -11.79 -4.78
C ARG A 283 -21.12 -10.46 -5.15
N VAL A 284 -20.33 -9.41 -5.11
CA VAL A 284 -20.72 -8.07 -5.60
C VAL A 284 -20.17 -7.89 -7.00
N LEU A 285 -21.06 -7.91 -8.00
CA LEU A 285 -20.69 -7.88 -9.39
C LEU A 285 -21.49 -6.82 -10.16
N TYR A 286 -21.00 -6.45 -11.33
CA TYR A 286 -21.80 -5.69 -12.29
C TYR A 286 -22.49 -6.65 -13.25
N LEU A 287 -23.82 -6.77 -13.13
CA LEU A 287 -24.63 -7.35 -14.20
C LEU A 287 -24.54 -6.42 -15.41
N TYR A 288 -24.22 -6.96 -16.58
CA TYR A 288 -24.13 -6.17 -17.80
C TYR A 288 -24.86 -6.80 -18.98
N PHE A 289 -25.32 -5.92 -19.86
CA PHE A 289 -25.84 -6.21 -21.19
C PHE A 289 -25.01 -5.41 -22.17
N ALA A 290 -24.36 -6.08 -23.13
CA ALA A 290 -23.43 -5.42 -24.05
C ALA A 290 -23.71 -5.76 -25.49
N VAL A 291 -23.44 -4.81 -26.37
CA VAL A 291 -23.37 -4.98 -27.82
C VAL A 291 -21.99 -4.53 -28.28
N VAL A 292 -21.29 -5.42 -28.98
CA VAL A 292 -19.95 -5.17 -29.49
C VAL A 292 -20.02 -4.84 -30.97
N GLY A 293 -19.44 -3.71 -31.36
CA GLY A 293 -19.45 -3.19 -32.73
C GLY A 293 -18.58 -4.00 -33.70
N HIS A 294 -18.85 -3.89 -34.99
CA HIS A 294 -18.26 -4.70 -36.05
C HIS A 294 -17.13 -4.02 -36.83
N GLY A 295 -16.85 -2.77 -36.59
CA GLY A 295 -15.87 -2.02 -37.39
C GLY A 295 -16.32 -1.63 -38.80
N GLN A 296 -17.61 -1.81 -39.17
CA GLN A 296 -18.15 -1.46 -40.49
C GLN A 296 -19.32 -0.47 -40.38
N GLN A 297 -19.22 0.65 -41.08
CA GLN A 297 -20.18 1.75 -41.02
C GLN A 297 -21.60 1.39 -41.51
N THR A 298 -21.78 0.34 -42.27
CA THR A 298 -23.07 -0.10 -42.84
C THR A 298 -23.80 -1.12 -41.96
N LEU A 299 -23.15 -1.64 -40.93
CA LEU A 299 -23.73 -2.67 -40.06
C LEU A 299 -24.22 -2.04 -38.75
N TYR A 300 -25.27 -2.61 -38.20
CA TYR A 300 -25.77 -2.27 -36.88
C TYR A 300 -26.14 -3.51 -36.08
N ASP A 301 -26.04 -3.40 -34.77
CA ASP A 301 -26.46 -4.41 -33.82
C ASP A 301 -27.07 -3.71 -32.61
N SER A 302 -28.13 -4.29 -32.06
CA SER A 302 -28.81 -3.76 -30.90
C SER A 302 -29.56 -4.85 -30.14
N MET A 303 -29.70 -4.61 -28.85
CA MET A 303 -30.43 -5.45 -27.93
C MET A 303 -31.31 -4.58 -27.04
N TYR A 304 -32.61 -4.79 -27.09
CA TYR A 304 -33.51 -4.25 -26.06
C TYR A 304 -33.45 -5.19 -24.85
N VAL A 305 -33.52 -4.59 -23.68
CA VAL A 305 -33.48 -5.29 -22.39
C VAL A 305 -34.66 -4.83 -21.55
N ASP A 306 -35.40 -5.77 -20.98
CA ASP A 306 -36.53 -5.47 -20.11
C ASP A 306 -36.77 -6.60 -19.09
N ALA A 307 -37.59 -6.32 -18.08
CA ALA A 307 -38.03 -7.25 -17.04
C ALA A 307 -36.87 -8.00 -16.37
N VAL A 308 -35.77 -7.31 -16.09
CA VAL A 308 -34.61 -7.89 -15.42
C VAL A 308 -34.89 -8.06 -13.93
N LYS A 309 -34.74 -9.28 -13.40
CA LYS A 309 -34.92 -9.60 -11.98
C LYS A 309 -33.81 -10.51 -11.51
N LEU A 310 -33.21 -10.16 -10.40
CA LEU A 310 -32.26 -11.04 -9.70
C LEU A 310 -32.80 -11.31 -8.29
N THR A 311 -33.36 -12.50 -8.12
CA THR A 311 -34.02 -12.88 -6.87
C THR A 311 -33.28 -14.01 -6.19
N GLY A 312 -33.34 -14.05 -4.86
CA GLY A 312 -32.75 -15.10 -4.03
C GLY A 312 -33.11 -14.92 -2.57
N THR A 313 -32.47 -15.64 -1.70
CA THR A 313 -32.66 -15.57 -0.24
C THR A 313 -31.48 -14.89 0.43
N VAL A 314 -31.71 -14.27 1.61
CA VAL A 314 -30.60 -13.77 2.44
C VAL A 314 -30.22 -14.87 3.42
N PRO A 315 -28.94 -15.25 3.56
CA PRO A 315 -28.53 -16.21 4.59
C PRO A 315 -28.92 -15.73 5.97
N THR A 316 -29.67 -16.50 6.74
CA THR A 316 -29.84 -16.27 8.16
C THR A 316 -28.54 -16.65 8.85
N ALA A 317 -27.74 -15.65 9.24
CA ALA A 317 -26.58 -15.87 10.08
C ALA A 317 -27.04 -16.50 11.40
N THR A 318 -26.73 -17.77 11.61
CA THR A 318 -26.77 -18.38 12.93
C THR A 318 -25.63 -17.76 13.72
N PRO A 319 -25.86 -17.18 14.91
CA PRO A 319 -24.77 -16.68 15.73
C PRO A 319 -23.86 -17.87 16.10
N SER A 320 -22.69 -17.96 15.50
CA SER A 320 -21.66 -18.86 15.98
C SER A 320 -21.17 -18.29 17.32
N THR A 321 -21.25 -19.09 18.35
CA THR A 321 -20.59 -18.85 19.63
C THR A 321 -19.12 -18.55 19.38
N PRO A 322 -18.53 -17.48 19.97
CA PRO A 322 -17.10 -17.23 19.81
C PRO A 322 -16.34 -18.47 20.25
N PRO A 323 -15.33 -18.95 19.48
CA PRO A 323 -14.50 -20.04 19.92
C PRO A 323 -13.78 -19.65 21.21
N THR A 324 -13.77 -20.56 22.17
CA THR A 324 -13.04 -20.42 23.42
C THR A 324 -11.55 -20.24 23.09
N PRO A 325 -10.83 -19.29 23.69
CA PRO A 325 -9.41 -19.10 23.43
C PRO A 325 -8.65 -20.40 23.71
N VAL A 326 -8.06 -20.98 22.71
CA VAL A 326 -7.12 -22.09 22.85
C VAL A 326 -5.82 -21.49 23.34
N GLY A 327 -5.26 -22.01 24.45
CA GLY A 327 -3.98 -21.56 24.98
C GLY A 327 -2.84 -21.74 23.99
N PRO A 328 -1.66 -21.11 24.21
CA PRO A 328 -0.57 -21.03 23.23
C PRO A 328 -0.01 -22.43 22.95
N GLY A 329 -0.48 -23.02 21.86
CA GLY A 329 0.15 -24.17 21.20
C GLY A 329 1.09 -23.69 20.09
N PRO A 330 1.92 -24.56 19.49
CA PRO A 330 2.64 -24.20 18.29
C PRO A 330 1.66 -23.71 17.22
N GLY A 331 2.04 -22.67 16.46
CA GLY A 331 1.22 -22.12 15.37
C GLY A 331 0.81 -23.21 14.40
N THR A 332 -0.39 -23.07 13.85
CA THR A 332 -0.90 -24.00 12.86
C THR A 332 -0.55 -23.51 11.47
N PRO A 333 0.10 -24.33 10.61
CA PRO A 333 0.31 -23.99 9.21
C PRO A 333 -0.99 -23.61 8.52
N LEU A 334 -0.92 -22.69 7.55
CA LEU A 334 -2.07 -22.30 6.74
C LEU A 334 -2.51 -23.48 5.87
N THR A 335 -3.79 -23.85 5.93
CA THR A 335 -4.36 -25.00 5.22
C THR A 335 -5.49 -24.58 4.26
N GLY A 336 -5.79 -23.30 4.16
CA GLY A 336 -6.81 -22.74 3.30
C GLY A 336 -6.56 -22.94 1.79
N PRO A 337 -7.36 -22.31 0.92
CA PRO A 337 -7.18 -22.35 -0.52
C PRO A 337 -5.82 -21.74 -0.93
N THR A 338 -5.31 -22.14 -2.09
CA THR A 338 -4.11 -21.53 -2.69
C THR A 338 -4.47 -20.42 -3.67
N PHE A 339 -5.75 -20.40 -4.10
CA PHE A 339 -6.27 -19.36 -5.00
C PHE A 339 -7.55 -18.81 -4.43
N GLY A 340 -7.70 -17.51 -4.51
CA GLY A 340 -8.99 -16.85 -4.31
C GLY A 340 -9.94 -17.11 -5.47
N PRO A 341 -11.22 -16.71 -5.34
CA PRO A 341 -12.28 -17.02 -6.32
C PRO A 341 -12.01 -16.49 -7.73
N ASN A 342 -11.16 -15.48 -7.89
CA ASN A 342 -10.81 -14.87 -9.17
C ASN A 342 -9.42 -15.32 -9.69
N GLY A 343 -8.83 -16.36 -9.07
CA GLY A 343 -7.51 -16.87 -9.40
C GLY A 343 -6.34 -16.06 -8.83
N GLN A 344 -6.64 -15.12 -7.90
CA GLN A 344 -5.65 -14.34 -7.18
C GLN A 344 -4.94 -15.18 -6.11
N TRP A 345 -3.83 -14.64 -5.60
CA TRP A 345 -3.03 -15.27 -4.56
C TRP A 345 -3.78 -15.30 -3.22
N ALA A 346 -4.23 -16.46 -2.78
CA ALA A 346 -4.68 -16.61 -1.40
C ALA A 346 -3.47 -16.61 -0.43
N PRO A 347 -3.64 -16.23 0.84
CA PRO A 347 -2.54 -16.13 1.80
C PRO A 347 -1.68 -17.40 1.93
N ARG A 348 -2.31 -18.57 1.87
CA ARG A 348 -1.60 -19.85 1.87
C ARG A 348 -0.62 -19.97 0.70
N ALA A 349 -1.00 -19.54 -0.49
CA ALA A 349 -0.10 -19.62 -1.64
C ALA A 349 1.15 -18.75 -1.47
N VAL A 350 0.98 -17.56 -0.88
CA VAL A 350 2.12 -16.70 -0.51
C VAL A 350 3.00 -17.40 0.50
N ALA A 351 2.42 -17.96 1.56
CA ALA A 351 3.16 -18.65 2.61
C ALA A 351 3.92 -19.88 2.08
N ASP A 352 3.30 -20.67 1.19
CA ASP A 352 3.92 -21.85 0.57
C ASP A 352 5.03 -21.43 -0.42
N ALA A 353 4.79 -20.45 -1.29
CA ALA A 353 5.74 -20.02 -2.31
C ALA A 353 7.02 -19.41 -1.73
N PHE A 354 6.91 -18.71 -0.62
CA PHE A 354 8.04 -18.03 0.03
C PHE A 354 8.50 -18.72 1.31
N ASP A 355 8.07 -19.97 1.58
CA ASP A 355 8.49 -20.75 2.76
C ASP A 355 8.36 -19.92 4.07
N PHE A 356 7.19 -19.34 4.29
CA PHE A 356 6.92 -18.46 5.43
C PHE A 356 7.03 -19.20 6.75
N PRO A 357 7.52 -18.54 7.82
CA PRO A 357 7.63 -19.17 9.13
C PRO A 357 6.32 -19.73 9.70
N VAL A 358 5.14 -19.19 9.32
CA VAL A 358 3.84 -19.75 9.71
C VAL A 358 3.67 -21.19 9.27
N GLN A 359 4.20 -21.60 8.13
CA GLN A 359 4.19 -22.99 7.67
C GLN A 359 5.09 -23.91 8.54
N HIS A 360 5.94 -23.30 9.36
CA HIS A 360 6.80 -23.97 10.33
C HIS A 360 6.35 -23.74 11.79
N GLY A 361 5.14 -23.24 12.00
CA GLY A 361 4.54 -23.04 13.31
C GLY A 361 4.89 -21.72 14.01
N TYR A 362 5.48 -20.75 13.31
CA TYR A 362 5.72 -19.39 13.81
C TYR A 362 4.70 -18.44 13.18
N ASP A 363 3.65 -18.13 13.90
CA ASP A 363 2.49 -17.38 13.42
C ASP A 363 2.48 -15.90 13.83
N GLY A 364 3.60 -15.39 14.33
CA GLY A 364 3.72 -14.00 14.81
C GLY A 364 3.21 -13.79 16.22
N ARG A 365 2.91 -14.85 16.98
CA ARG A 365 2.40 -14.74 18.34
C ARG A 365 3.33 -13.98 19.26
N GLY A 366 2.74 -13.21 20.19
CA GLY A 366 3.48 -12.36 21.11
C GLY A 366 4.14 -11.15 20.45
N THR A 367 3.88 -10.92 19.18
CA THR A 367 4.32 -9.74 18.44
C THR A 367 3.17 -8.80 18.14
N THR A 368 3.50 -7.56 17.86
CA THR A 368 2.55 -6.57 17.38
C THR A 368 3.11 -5.90 16.15
N VAL A 369 2.31 -5.87 15.08
CA VAL A 369 2.56 -5.08 13.87
C VAL A 369 1.65 -3.87 13.91
N ALA A 370 2.12 -2.73 13.46
CA ALA A 370 1.25 -1.57 13.23
C ALA A 370 1.37 -1.10 11.79
N PHE A 371 0.31 -0.47 11.31
CA PHE A 371 0.34 0.28 10.05
C PHE A 371 -0.38 1.62 10.21
N VAL A 372 -0.05 2.57 9.32
CA VAL A 372 -0.67 3.89 9.29
C VAL A 372 -1.83 3.86 8.30
N SER A 373 -3.02 4.28 8.73
CA SER A 373 -4.24 4.23 7.92
C SER A 373 -5.01 5.55 7.95
N GLN A 374 -5.60 5.94 6.83
CA GLN A 374 -6.57 7.04 6.78
C GLN A 374 -8.03 6.59 6.87
N SER A 375 -8.27 5.30 7.01
CA SER A 375 -9.60 4.70 7.05
C SER A 375 -9.72 3.72 8.22
N ALA A 376 -10.93 3.57 8.74
CA ALA A 376 -11.24 2.55 9.73
C ALA A 376 -11.33 1.16 9.11
N LEU A 377 -11.04 0.14 9.90
CA LEU A 377 -11.16 -1.26 9.52
C LEU A 377 -12.63 -1.69 9.42
N ARG A 378 -12.91 -2.66 8.58
CA ARG A 378 -14.22 -3.26 8.43
C ARG A 378 -14.24 -4.66 9.01
N ALA A 379 -14.65 -4.77 10.25
CA ALA A 379 -14.64 -6.03 11.00
C ALA A 379 -15.43 -7.17 10.32
N SER A 380 -16.51 -6.85 9.59
CA SER A 380 -17.29 -7.84 8.83
C SER A 380 -16.50 -8.41 7.67
N ASP A 381 -15.77 -7.56 6.96
CA ASP A 381 -15.00 -7.94 5.78
C ASP A 381 -13.76 -8.73 6.19
N LEU A 382 -13.07 -8.31 7.26
CA LEU A 382 -12.00 -9.10 7.87
C LEU A 382 -12.46 -10.50 8.28
N ALA A 383 -13.63 -10.60 8.95
CA ALA A 383 -14.16 -11.89 9.35
C ALA A 383 -14.51 -12.79 8.15
N ALA A 384 -15.06 -12.21 7.08
CA ALA A 384 -15.38 -12.92 5.86
C ALA A 384 -14.11 -13.41 5.14
N PHE A 385 -13.10 -12.54 5.02
CA PHE A 385 -11.81 -12.87 4.42
C PHE A 385 -11.12 -14.05 5.14
N PHE A 386 -10.96 -13.97 6.46
CA PHE A 386 -10.32 -15.05 7.22
C PHE A 386 -11.11 -16.36 7.15
N ASN A 387 -12.43 -16.28 7.19
CA ASN A 387 -13.27 -17.47 7.06
C ASN A 387 -13.15 -18.11 5.66
N ALA A 388 -13.18 -17.30 4.59
CA ALA A 388 -13.02 -17.78 3.22
C ALA A 388 -11.67 -18.46 2.99
N ASN A 389 -10.61 -17.92 3.62
CA ASN A 389 -9.26 -18.44 3.56
C ASN A 389 -8.94 -19.52 4.61
N GLY A 390 -9.92 -19.95 5.42
CA GLY A 390 -9.73 -20.99 6.45
C GLY A 390 -8.74 -20.61 7.55
N ILE A 391 -8.60 -19.32 7.84
CA ILE A 391 -7.62 -18.78 8.78
C ILE A 391 -8.27 -18.53 10.12
N THR A 392 -7.71 -19.13 11.17
CA THR A 392 -8.08 -18.84 12.55
C THR A 392 -7.05 -17.89 13.17
N ARG A 393 -7.46 -16.67 13.46
CA ARG A 393 -6.61 -15.70 14.13
C ARG A 393 -6.68 -15.83 15.65
N ASN A 394 -5.51 -15.74 16.29
CA ASN A 394 -5.35 -15.62 17.74
C ASN A 394 -4.98 -14.18 18.15
N GLY A 395 -4.40 -13.40 17.26
CA GLY A 395 -4.08 -11.99 17.46
C GLY A 395 -5.30 -11.08 17.30
N LYS A 396 -5.21 -9.85 17.80
CA LYS A 396 -6.28 -8.85 17.82
C LYS A 396 -6.02 -7.75 16.81
N PHE A 397 -7.10 -7.18 16.26
CA PHE A 397 -7.04 -5.88 15.61
C PHE A 397 -7.39 -4.78 16.62
N VAL A 398 -6.60 -3.71 16.60
CA VAL A 398 -6.76 -2.55 17.50
C VAL A 398 -6.70 -1.29 16.66
N GLU A 399 -7.78 -0.54 16.59
CA GLU A 399 -7.81 0.78 15.97
C GLU A 399 -7.40 1.83 17.00
N THR A 400 -6.47 2.69 16.64
CA THR A 400 -5.91 3.74 17.50
C THR A 400 -6.00 5.08 16.79
N ALA A 401 -6.92 5.92 17.26
CA ALA A 401 -7.08 7.25 16.70
C ALA A 401 -5.86 8.14 16.96
N VAL A 402 -5.29 8.71 15.92
CA VAL A 402 -4.19 9.68 15.94
C VAL A 402 -4.67 10.95 15.24
N ALA A 403 -4.38 12.11 15.83
CA ALA A 403 -4.74 13.44 15.28
C ALA A 403 -6.24 13.60 14.93
N GLY A 404 -7.12 12.85 15.58
CA GLY A 404 -8.56 12.90 15.35
C GLY A 404 -9.18 11.60 14.81
N GLY A 405 -8.34 10.61 14.45
CA GLY A 405 -8.77 9.30 13.99
C GLY A 405 -8.98 9.23 12.48
N ALA A 406 -9.55 8.13 12.03
CA ALA A 406 -9.79 7.85 10.62
C ALA A 406 -10.58 8.96 9.92
N GLY A 407 -10.15 9.31 8.72
CA GLY A 407 -10.87 10.18 7.81
C GLY A 407 -11.97 9.43 7.05
N SER A 408 -12.44 10.04 5.97
CA SER A 408 -13.41 9.44 5.05
C SER A 408 -12.73 8.83 3.80
N GLY A 409 -11.48 8.39 3.94
CA GLY A 409 -10.69 7.81 2.86
C GLY A 409 -11.24 6.47 2.37
N ASP A 410 -10.74 6.01 1.24
CA ASP A 410 -11.01 4.69 0.71
C ASP A 410 -10.40 3.63 1.65
N PRO A 411 -11.14 2.63 2.11
CA PRO A 411 -10.63 1.62 3.04
C PRO A 411 -9.78 0.54 2.38
N THR A 412 -9.63 0.53 1.07
CA THR A 412 -8.90 -0.51 0.32
C THR A 412 -7.53 -0.77 0.90
N GLU A 413 -6.74 0.27 1.12
CA GLU A 413 -5.38 0.16 1.65
C GLU A 413 -5.38 -0.40 3.08
N ALA A 414 -6.27 0.10 3.95
CA ALA A 414 -6.37 -0.38 5.34
C ALA A 414 -6.76 -1.85 5.42
N MET A 415 -7.66 -2.30 4.54
CA MET A 415 -8.12 -3.68 4.49
C MET A 415 -7.05 -4.59 3.90
N LEU A 416 -6.35 -4.17 2.83
CA LEU A 416 -5.21 -4.87 2.26
C LEU A 416 -4.15 -5.16 3.33
N ASP A 417 -3.74 -4.13 4.09
CA ASP A 417 -2.76 -4.29 5.16
C ASP A 417 -3.24 -5.26 6.24
N ALA A 418 -4.47 -5.04 6.73
CA ALA A 418 -5.03 -5.82 7.82
C ALA A 418 -5.23 -7.30 7.42
N GLU A 419 -5.75 -7.55 6.21
CA GLU A 419 -5.99 -8.89 5.70
C GLU A 419 -4.69 -9.65 5.45
N THR A 420 -3.73 -9.02 4.77
CA THR A 420 -2.43 -9.64 4.45
C THR A 420 -1.62 -9.94 5.71
N ILE A 421 -1.42 -8.93 6.58
CA ILE A 421 -0.67 -9.13 7.84
C ILE A 421 -1.41 -10.13 8.73
N GLY A 422 -2.73 -9.95 8.82
CA GLY A 422 -3.57 -10.80 9.64
C GLY A 422 -3.63 -12.25 9.20
N ALA A 423 -3.46 -12.52 7.93
CA ALA A 423 -3.48 -13.86 7.37
C ALA A 423 -2.12 -14.56 7.47
N LEU A 424 -1.05 -13.86 7.10
CA LEU A 424 0.30 -14.44 7.09
C LEU A 424 0.90 -14.54 8.49
N ALA A 425 0.54 -13.63 9.41
CA ALA A 425 0.96 -13.68 10.81
C ALA A 425 -0.27 -13.76 11.77
N PRO A 426 -1.06 -14.84 11.73
CA PRO A 426 -2.37 -14.89 12.40
C PRO A 426 -2.34 -14.83 13.92
N GLY A 427 -1.19 -15.07 14.54
CA GLY A 427 -0.96 -14.94 15.98
C GLY A 427 -0.56 -13.53 16.43
N SER A 428 -0.21 -12.63 15.49
CA SER A 428 0.21 -11.27 15.84
C SER A 428 -0.98 -10.37 16.17
N ASP A 429 -0.79 -9.43 17.11
CA ASP A 429 -1.68 -8.28 17.26
C ASP A 429 -1.39 -7.27 16.13
N VAL A 430 -2.43 -6.63 15.62
CA VAL A 430 -2.32 -5.64 14.55
C VAL A 430 -2.94 -4.32 15.01
N ILE A 431 -2.17 -3.22 14.95
CA ILE A 431 -2.64 -1.89 15.31
C ILE A 431 -2.75 -1.04 14.03
N ALA A 432 -3.95 -0.56 13.73
CA ALA A 432 -4.16 0.51 12.76
C ALA A 432 -4.02 1.87 13.48
N TYR A 433 -2.98 2.65 13.17
CA TYR A 433 -2.87 4.02 13.60
C TYR A 433 -3.63 4.89 12.61
N GLU A 434 -4.85 5.26 13.01
CA GLU A 434 -5.78 5.98 12.15
C GLU A 434 -5.53 7.47 12.17
N ILE A 435 -5.30 8.04 10.99
CA ILE A 435 -5.08 9.47 10.76
C ILE A 435 -6.16 10.05 9.84
N PRO A 436 -6.48 11.35 9.92
CA PRO A 436 -7.52 11.95 9.07
C PRO A 436 -7.18 11.94 7.57
N SER A 437 -5.90 11.97 7.23
CA SER A 437 -5.38 11.90 5.86
C SER A 437 -3.86 11.71 5.89
N PHE A 438 -3.25 11.30 4.77
CA PHE A 438 -1.80 11.18 4.65
C PHE A 438 -1.09 12.55 4.51
N SER A 439 -1.46 13.55 5.31
CA SER A 439 -0.66 14.76 5.41
C SER A 439 0.61 14.52 6.22
N SER A 440 1.70 15.23 5.88
CA SER A 440 3.00 15.09 6.54
C SER A 440 2.92 15.14 8.07
N THR A 441 2.10 16.02 8.61
CA THR A 441 1.96 16.19 10.06
C THR A 441 1.29 14.99 10.72
N TYR A 442 0.25 14.43 10.11
CA TYR A 442 -0.47 13.28 10.68
C TYR A 442 0.33 11.98 10.57
N VAL A 443 1.10 11.81 9.51
CA VAL A 443 2.03 10.67 9.37
C VAL A 443 3.12 10.71 10.45
N ILE A 444 3.71 11.87 10.70
CA ILE A 444 4.66 12.07 11.81
C ILE A 444 4.01 11.73 13.16
N ASP A 445 2.80 12.21 13.41
CA ASP A 445 2.05 11.90 14.64
C ASP A 445 1.81 10.40 14.83
N ALA A 446 1.55 9.67 13.73
CA ALA A 446 1.34 8.23 13.80
C ALA A 446 2.64 7.50 14.18
N TYR A 447 3.76 7.82 13.53
CA TYR A 447 5.06 7.24 13.87
C TYR A 447 5.51 7.60 15.29
N GLN A 448 5.34 8.86 15.68
CA GLN A 448 5.63 9.30 17.03
C GLN A 448 4.78 8.59 18.09
N THR A 449 3.51 8.34 17.77
CA THR A 449 2.61 7.57 18.63
C THR A 449 3.11 6.12 18.76
N ALA A 450 3.50 5.49 17.66
CA ALA A 450 4.03 4.13 17.65
C ALA A 450 5.30 4.00 18.50
N ILE A 451 6.24 4.94 18.38
CA ILE A 451 7.49 5.00 19.16
C ILE A 451 7.18 5.12 20.65
N ASN A 452 6.33 6.07 21.03
CA ASN A 452 6.01 6.34 22.45
C ASN A 452 5.19 5.22 23.09
N GLN A 453 4.30 4.58 22.34
CA GLN A 453 3.60 3.38 22.83
C GLN A 453 4.52 2.16 22.91
N ASN A 454 5.49 2.05 22.04
CA ASN A 454 6.48 0.96 21.94
C ASN A 454 5.85 -0.45 21.99
N LYS A 455 4.61 -0.58 21.51
CA LYS A 455 3.86 -1.85 21.44
C LYS A 455 4.25 -2.63 20.18
N ALA A 456 4.10 -1.98 19.02
CA ALA A 456 4.48 -2.58 17.75
C ALA A 456 6.01 -2.69 17.62
N LYS A 457 6.48 -3.78 17.04
CA LYS A 457 7.90 -4.01 16.71
C LYS A 457 8.16 -3.92 15.21
N VAL A 458 7.10 -3.89 14.42
CA VAL A 458 7.10 -3.57 12.99
C VAL A 458 6.06 -2.49 12.76
N VAL A 459 6.42 -1.42 12.08
CA VAL A 459 5.52 -0.31 11.71
C VAL A 459 5.60 -0.13 10.20
N LEU A 460 4.48 -0.35 9.54
CA LEU A 460 4.32 -0.30 8.10
C LEU A 460 3.69 1.03 7.66
N ASN A 461 4.16 1.55 6.55
CA ASN A 461 3.44 2.51 5.74
C ASN A 461 3.40 1.98 4.30
N SER A 462 2.26 1.44 3.92
CA SER A 462 2.01 0.85 2.62
C SER A 462 1.58 1.87 1.57
N ASP A 463 1.05 3.03 2.01
CA ASP A 463 0.52 4.04 1.09
C ASP A 463 1.64 4.73 0.29
N PRO A 464 1.78 4.43 -1.02
CA PRO A 464 2.80 5.01 -1.87
C PRO A 464 2.50 6.48 -2.26
N PHE A 465 1.30 6.98 -1.96
CA PHE A 465 0.90 8.36 -2.27
C PHE A 465 1.52 9.40 -1.36
N ALA A 466 2.28 8.97 -0.34
CA ALA A 466 3.04 9.88 0.48
C ALA A 466 4.17 10.50 -0.33
N GLN A 467 4.02 11.73 -0.72
CA GLN A 467 4.97 12.71 -1.27
C GLN A 467 6.27 12.19 -1.92
N CYS A 468 6.77 12.91 -2.90
CA CYS A 468 8.14 12.73 -3.39
C CYS A 468 9.18 13.18 -2.36
N GLU A 469 10.29 12.47 -2.26
CA GLU A 469 11.45 12.81 -1.42
C GLU A 469 12.01 14.22 -1.63
N THR A 470 11.59 14.92 -2.68
CA THR A 470 12.02 16.29 -2.99
C THR A 470 10.97 17.34 -2.63
N ASP A 471 9.82 16.93 -2.11
CA ASP A 471 8.72 17.85 -1.84
C ASP A 471 8.87 18.56 -0.49
N ASP A 472 9.24 17.84 0.55
CA ASP A 472 9.42 18.41 1.90
C ASP A 472 10.61 17.78 2.64
N ARG A 473 11.75 18.45 2.58
CA ARG A 473 12.96 18.00 3.27
C ARG A 473 12.80 17.93 4.79
N ALA A 474 12.00 18.80 5.38
CA ALA A 474 11.78 18.79 6.82
C ALA A 474 10.95 17.57 7.26
N PHE A 475 10.03 17.14 6.43
CA PHE A 475 9.31 15.88 6.60
C PHE A 475 10.28 14.69 6.57
N ASP A 476 11.08 14.57 5.49
CA ASP A 476 12.04 13.48 5.33
C ASP A 476 13.02 13.39 6.52
N ASP A 477 13.61 14.52 6.92
CA ASP A 477 14.55 14.58 8.05
C ASP A 477 13.89 14.21 9.38
N THR A 478 12.60 14.54 9.55
CA THR A 478 11.82 14.17 10.74
C THR A 478 11.58 12.67 10.78
N ILE A 479 11.09 12.06 9.69
CA ILE A 479 10.87 10.62 9.63
C ILE A 479 12.19 9.84 9.76
N GLU A 480 13.30 10.33 9.21
CA GLU A 480 14.63 9.70 9.42
C GLU A 480 15.02 9.73 10.91
N SER A 481 14.77 10.83 11.61
CA SER A 481 15.01 10.92 13.05
C SER A 481 14.14 9.96 13.86
N GLU A 482 12.87 9.80 13.48
CA GLU A 482 11.94 8.84 14.07
C GLU A 482 12.37 7.40 13.79
N ALA A 483 12.77 7.09 12.53
CA ALA A 483 13.24 5.75 12.16
C ALA A 483 14.50 5.34 12.94
N ILE A 484 15.44 6.27 13.14
CA ILE A 484 16.63 6.05 13.98
C ILE A 484 16.25 5.83 15.44
N SER A 485 15.30 6.62 15.97
CA SER A 485 14.79 6.47 17.33
C SER A 485 14.08 5.13 17.54
N ALA A 486 13.22 4.75 16.60
CA ALA A 486 12.53 3.47 16.54
C ALA A 486 13.53 2.29 16.51
N ALA A 487 14.53 2.36 15.63
CA ALA A 487 15.58 1.37 15.51
C ALA A 487 16.35 1.16 16.81
N ALA A 488 16.66 2.24 17.54
CA ALA A 488 17.38 2.18 18.81
C ALA A 488 16.63 1.39 19.90
N ILE A 489 15.29 1.35 19.84
CA ILE A 489 14.42 0.61 20.78
C ILE A 489 13.84 -0.69 20.18
N GLY A 490 14.35 -1.12 19.02
CA GLY A 490 14.03 -2.39 18.41
C GLY A 490 12.78 -2.40 17.53
N ILE A 491 12.29 -1.26 17.08
CA ILE A 491 11.17 -1.14 16.13
C ILE A 491 11.73 -1.05 14.71
N THR A 492 11.13 -1.80 13.78
CA THR A 492 11.47 -1.79 12.35
C THR A 492 10.45 -0.97 11.59
N PHE A 493 10.89 0.01 10.79
CA PHE A 493 10.04 0.74 9.86
C PHE A 493 10.12 0.11 8.46
N VAL A 494 8.94 -0.13 7.86
CA VAL A 494 8.77 -0.72 6.53
C VAL A 494 7.94 0.22 5.68
N ALA A 495 8.25 0.36 4.40
CA ALA A 495 7.44 1.14 3.49
C ALA A 495 7.37 0.53 2.09
N ALA A 496 6.22 0.70 1.44
CA ALA A 496 6.07 0.47 0.02
C ALA A 496 6.97 1.40 -0.78
N SER A 497 7.67 0.87 -1.79
CA SER A 497 8.62 1.67 -2.56
C SER A 497 7.96 2.60 -3.58
N GLY A 498 6.66 2.40 -3.84
CA GLY A 498 5.84 3.16 -4.78
C GLY A 498 5.52 2.39 -6.05
N ASP A 499 4.50 2.84 -6.78
CA ASP A 499 3.90 2.14 -7.91
C ASP A 499 4.13 2.85 -9.26
N GLN A 500 5.05 3.81 -9.29
CA GLN A 500 5.36 4.61 -10.47
C GLN A 500 6.79 4.42 -10.99
N GLY A 501 7.39 3.24 -10.76
CA GLY A 501 8.76 2.95 -11.20
C GLY A 501 9.79 3.89 -10.58
N SER A 502 10.54 4.61 -11.40
CA SER A 502 11.51 5.61 -10.94
C SER A 502 10.92 7.02 -10.82
N ALA A 503 9.61 7.11 -10.64
CA ALA A 503 8.89 8.34 -10.40
C ALA A 503 8.13 8.29 -9.08
N CYS A 504 7.68 9.44 -8.61
CA CYS A 504 6.83 9.63 -7.45
C CYS A 504 5.82 10.75 -7.72
N TYR A 505 4.68 10.71 -7.06
CA TYR A 505 3.70 11.79 -7.16
C TYR A 505 4.14 12.99 -6.32
N SER A 506 4.32 14.15 -6.95
CA SER A 506 4.65 15.39 -6.24
C SER A 506 3.39 16.22 -6.01
N GLU A 507 3.09 16.50 -4.76
CA GLU A 507 2.01 17.40 -4.39
C GLU A 507 2.26 18.85 -4.84
N ARG A 508 3.52 19.25 -4.94
CA ARG A 508 3.89 20.60 -5.38
C ARG A 508 3.55 20.86 -6.83
N THR A 509 3.67 19.84 -7.69
CA THR A 509 3.39 19.94 -9.12
C THR A 509 2.08 19.27 -9.51
N SER A 510 1.43 18.54 -8.59
CA SER A 510 0.25 17.71 -8.84
C SER A 510 0.44 16.75 -10.01
N SER A 511 1.63 16.14 -10.09
CA SER A 511 2.03 15.24 -11.18
C SER A 511 3.14 14.30 -10.75
N ASN A 512 3.30 13.21 -11.47
CA ASN A 512 4.47 12.35 -11.32
C ASN A 512 5.73 13.07 -11.80
N ILE A 513 6.78 13.03 -10.98
CA ILE A 513 8.12 13.54 -11.30
C ILE A 513 9.15 12.45 -11.08
N ALA A 514 10.29 12.54 -11.74
CA ALA A 514 11.39 11.62 -11.47
C ALA A 514 11.89 11.77 -10.02
N GLY A 515 12.00 10.68 -9.28
CA GLY A 515 12.38 10.63 -7.86
C GLY A 515 11.78 9.42 -7.17
N MET A 516 12.03 9.28 -5.87
CA MET A 516 11.55 8.17 -5.06
C MET A 516 10.47 8.63 -4.09
N SER A 517 9.60 7.70 -3.66
CA SER A 517 8.69 7.92 -2.54
C SER A 517 9.46 8.40 -1.31
N ALA A 518 8.95 9.43 -0.64
CA ALA A 518 9.61 10.07 0.48
C ALA A 518 10.01 9.07 1.57
N ILE A 519 9.04 8.33 2.12
CA ILE A 519 9.27 7.42 3.26
C ILE A 519 10.17 6.25 2.85
N ALA A 520 9.95 5.63 1.69
CA ALA A 520 10.78 4.53 1.23
C ALA A 520 12.23 4.95 0.96
N SER A 521 12.45 6.19 0.55
CA SER A 521 13.80 6.71 0.28
C SER A 521 14.66 6.88 1.53
N ILE A 522 14.04 6.91 2.71
CA ILE A 522 14.73 7.16 3.99
C ILE A 522 15.68 6.02 4.33
N PRO A 523 16.95 6.32 4.70
CA PRO A 523 17.98 5.30 4.89
C PRO A 523 17.69 4.24 5.96
N HIS A 524 16.96 4.61 7.03
CA HIS A 524 16.63 3.71 8.13
C HIS A 524 15.24 3.04 8.01
N VAL A 525 14.63 3.08 6.81
CA VAL A 525 13.37 2.39 6.46
C VAL A 525 13.68 1.25 5.50
N LEU A 526 13.01 0.11 5.67
CA LEU A 526 13.06 -1.00 4.71
C LEU A 526 12.09 -0.72 3.57
N ALA A 527 12.61 -0.48 2.37
CA ALA A 527 11.82 -0.22 1.17
C ALA A 527 11.49 -1.51 0.42
N VAL A 528 10.21 -1.77 0.15
CA VAL A 528 9.73 -3.01 -0.46
C VAL A 528 9.18 -2.74 -1.85
N GLY A 529 9.80 -3.34 -2.88
CA GLY A 529 9.41 -3.28 -4.28
C GLY A 529 8.46 -4.39 -4.70
N GLY A 530 8.02 -4.36 -5.95
CA GLY A 530 6.99 -5.22 -6.50
C GLY A 530 7.49 -6.22 -7.54
N ASN A 531 6.98 -7.45 -7.48
CA ASN A 531 7.19 -8.52 -8.45
C ASN A 531 5.88 -8.87 -9.19
N ALA A 532 5.98 -9.27 -10.44
CA ALA A 532 4.85 -9.55 -11.34
C ALA A 532 4.51 -11.04 -11.47
N SER A 533 4.71 -11.84 -10.46
CA SER A 533 4.30 -13.26 -10.52
C SER A 533 2.77 -13.36 -10.56
N HIS A 534 2.23 -13.92 -11.65
CA HIS A 534 0.78 -13.99 -11.89
C HIS A 534 0.10 -15.25 -11.34
N THR A 535 0.88 -16.28 -10.99
CA THR A 535 0.33 -17.56 -10.54
C THR A 535 1.03 -18.02 -9.28
N PRO A 536 0.26 -18.47 -8.25
CA PRO A 536 0.84 -19.16 -7.11
C PRO A 536 1.50 -20.47 -7.57
N GLY A 537 2.75 -20.69 -7.17
CA GLY A 537 3.51 -21.89 -7.52
C GLY A 537 5.01 -21.63 -7.50
N PRO A 538 5.83 -22.66 -7.80
CA PRO A 538 7.25 -22.45 -7.96
C PRO A 538 7.45 -21.36 -9.02
N MET A 539 8.08 -20.26 -8.62
CA MET A 539 8.35 -19.14 -9.54
C MET A 539 9.49 -19.54 -10.47
N ASP A 540 9.14 -20.12 -11.62
CA ASP A 540 10.13 -20.54 -12.61
C ASP A 540 10.95 -19.36 -13.16
N THR A 541 10.40 -18.14 -13.13
CA THR A 541 11.09 -16.93 -13.58
C THR A 541 10.49 -15.69 -12.89
N PRO A 542 11.06 -15.25 -11.76
CA PRO A 542 10.63 -14.01 -11.12
C PRO A 542 10.79 -12.82 -12.06
N LEU A 543 9.73 -12.01 -12.18
CA LEU A 543 9.66 -10.85 -13.08
C LEU A 543 9.38 -9.59 -12.29
N VAL A 544 10.10 -8.52 -12.53
CA VAL A 544 9.79 -7.19 -11.96
C VAL A 544 8.41 -6.73 -12.41
N TRP A 545 7.62 -6.21 -11.48
CA TRP A 545 6.32 -5.66 -11.82
C TRP A 545 6.44 -4.39 -12.67
N ALA A 546 5.79 -4.41 -13.83
CA ALA A 546 5.49 -3.26 -14.66
C ALA A 546 4.30 -3.60 -15.56
N GLY A 547 3.21 -2.88 -15.42
CA GLY A 547 1.97 -3.09 -16.17
C GLY A 547 0.72 -3.10 -15.29
N ASP A 548 -0.36 -3.67 -15.81
CA ASP A 548 -1.63 -3.79 -15.12
C ASP A 548 -1.55 -4.89 -14.04
N ASN A 549 -1.82 -4.55 -12.79
CA ASN A 549 -1.85 -5.49 -11.67
C ASN A 549 -3.27 -6.00 -11.33
N GLY A 550 -4.26 -5.66 -12.18
CA GLY A 550 -5.67 -5.94 -11.94
C GLY A 550 -6.41 -4.79 -11.27
N PHE A 551 -5.71 -3.89 -10.59
CA PHE A 551 -6.23 -2.69 -9.93
C PHE A 551 -5.83 -1.41 -10.68
N GLU A 552 -4.54 -1.27 -11.02
CA GLU A 552 -4.01 -0.11 -11.74
C GLU A 552 -2.85 -0.49 -12.67
N VAL A 553 -2.50 0.42 -13.55
CA VAL A 553 -1.27 0.32 -14.35
C VAL A 553 -0.14 1.00 -13.59
N GLY A 554 0.80 0.21 -13.11
CA GLY A 554 1.90 0.67 -12.28
C GLY A 554 3.24 -0.03 -12.59
N ALA A 555 4.22 0.20 -11.75
CA ALA A 555 5.50 -0.49 -11.79
C ALA A 555 6.22 -0.38 -10.44
N SER A 556 6.99 -1.41 -10.08
CA SER A 556 7.81 -1.47 -8.87
C SER A 556 8.61 -0.18 -8.66
N GLY A 557 8.41 0.48 -7.53
CA GLY A 557 9.13 1.69 -7.15
C GLY A 557 10.62 1.39 -6.96
N GLY A 558 11.47 2.02 -7.77
CA GLY A 558 12.89 1.76 -7.68
C GLY A 558 13.74 2.69 -8.52
N GLY A 559 14.93 2.95 -8.03
CA GLY A 559 15.85 3.89 -8.67
C GLY A 559 16.86 4.47 -7.69
N VAL A 560 17.27 5.70 -7.93
CA VAL A 560 18.29 6.40 -7.15
C VAL A 560 17.70 7.61 -6.46
N SER A 561 17.82 7.67 -5.15
CA SER A 561 17.38 8.83 -4.36
C SER A 561 18.13 10.09 -4.78
N LYS A 562 17.38 11.18 -4.90
CA LYS A 562 17.93 12.53 -5.11
C LYS A 562 18.33 13.21 -3.79
N THR A 563 17.76 12.76 -2.69
CA THR A 563 17.86 13.38 -1.38
C THR A 563 18.97 12.73 -0.54
N TRP A 564 19.04 11.40 -0.48
CA TRP A 564 19.85 10.68 0.48
C TRP A 564 21.19 10.19 -0.06
N PRO A 565 22.29 10.36 0.70
CA PRO A 565 23.57 9.77 0.35
C PRO A 565 23.53 8.23 0.45
N LEU A 566 24.51 7.58 -0.16
CA LEU A 566 24.66 6.13 -0.10
C LEU A 566 24.86 5.66 1.35
N PRO A 567 23.94 4.87 1.91
CA PRO A 567 24.06 4.35 3.27
C PRO A 567 25.17 3.30 3.39
N SER A 568 25.66 3.10 4.61
CA SER A 568 26.79 2.20 4.87
C SER A 568 26.56 0.75 4.45
N TYR A 569 25.33 0.25 4.57
CA TYR A 569 24.97 -1.11 4.22
C TYR A 569 24.91 -1.36 2.69
N GLN A 570 24.80 -0.31 1.88
CA GLN A 570 24.89 -0.43 0.42
C GLN A 570 26.33 -0.28 -0.11
N LYS A 571 27.29 0.17 0.72
CA LYS A 571 28.67 0.34 0.27
C LYS A 571 29.31 -1.00 -0.15
N GLY A 572 29.84 -1.04 -1.35
CA GLY A 572 30.49 -2.23 -1.90
C GLY A 572 29.51 -3.28 -2.47
N VAL A 573 28.21 -3.03 -2.47
CA VAL A 573 27.22 -3.87 -3.14
C VAL A 573 27.36 -3.68 -4.66
N ALA A 574 27.48 -4.77 -5.39
CA ALA A 574 27.48 -4.76 -6.86
C ALA A 574 26.05 -4.51 -7.40
N GLY A 575 25.92 -3.96 -8.59
CA GLY A 575 24.61 -3.73 -9.23
C GLY A 575 23.95 -2.39 -8.91
N LEU A 576 24.47 -1.62 -7.95
CA LEU A 576 23.94 -0.31 -7.62
C LEU A 576 24.03 0.67 -8.81
N ALA A 577 22.91 1.32 -9.15
CA ALA A 577 22.91 2.36 -10.19
C ALA A 577 23.63 3.65 -9.76
N SER A 578 23.88 3.84 -8.45
CA SER A 578 24.65 4.94 -7.91
C SER A 578 25.57 4.48 -6.77
N GLY A 579 26.86 4.82 -6.87
CA GLY A 579 27.84 4.59 -5.80
C GLY A 579 27.89 5.73 -4.76
N THR A 580 27.05 6.77 -4.87
CA THR A 580 27.07 7.94 -4.00
C THR A 580 25.72 8.26 -3.34
N ARG A 581 24.65 7.69 -3.86
CA ARG A 581 23.27 7.92 -3.41
C ARG A 581 22.62 6.61 -3.03
N ARG A 582 21.60 6.68 -2.13
CA ARG A 582 20.77 5.53 -1.78
C ARG A 582 20.09 4.97 -3.04
N ASN A 583 20.11 3.66 -3.16
CA ASN A 583 19.44 2.90 -4.21
C ASN A 583 18.22 2.17 -3.62
N LEU A 584 17.14 2.05 -4.38
CA LEU A 584 15.87 1.45 -3.99
C LEU A 584 15.41 0.45 -5.08
N PRO A 585 14.53 -0.53 -4.70
CA PRO A 585 14.11 -0.89 -3.35
C PRO A 585 15.20 -1.65 -2.58
N ASP A 586 14.92 -2.08 -1.33
CA ASP A 586 15.84 -2.95 -0.59
C ASP A 586 15.54 -4.43 -0.88
N ILE A 587 14.27 -4.83 -0.81
CA ILE A 587 13.74 -6.17 -1.10
C ILE A 587 12.51 -6.05 -2.00
N ALA A 588 11.97 -7.19 -2.48
CA ALA A 588 10.69 -7.22 -3.21
C ALA A 588 9.81 -8.38 -2.75
N PHE A 589 8.50 -8.29 -3.05
CA PHE A 589 7.51 -9.35 -2.94
C PHE A 589 6.48 -9.25 -4.07
N PRO A 590 5.53 -10.19 -4.26
CA PRO A 590 4.47 -10.06 -5.24
C PRO A 590 3.69 -8.75 -5.10
N ALA A 591 3.36 -8.14 -6.24
CA ALA A 591 2.60 -6.90 -6.35
C ALA A 591 1.35 -7.04 -7.24
N ILE A 592 1.04 -8.25 -7.69
CA ILE A 592 -0.07 -8.54 -8.60
C ILE A 592 -0.89 -9.69 -8.06
N GLY A 593 -2.20 -9.49 -7.99
CA GLY A 593 -3.14 -10.56 -7.73
C GLY A 593 -3.36 -10.89 -6.26
N ASP A 594 -3.33 -9.89 -5.39
CA ASP A 594 -3.75 -10.02 -4.00
C ASP A 594 -5.23 -10.36 -3.87
N ASP A 595 -5.56 -11.25 -2.95
CA ASP A 595 -6.91 -11.57 -2.54
C ASP A 595 -7.36 -10.58 -1.47
N LEU A 596 -8.24 -9.67 -1.84
CA LEU A 596 -8.81 -8.66 -0.95
C LEU A 596 -10.31 -8.87 -0.81
N TYR A 597 -10.82 -8.83 0.41
CA TYR A 597 -12.26 -8.84 0.68
C TYR A 597 -12.73 -7.47 1.15
N LEU A 598 -13.51 -6.78 0.31
CA LEU A 598 -13.94 -5.42 0.59
C LEU A 598 -15.40 -5.21 0.18
N ASP A 599 -16.18 -4.49 1.02
CA ASP A 599 -17.60 -4.21 0.76
C ASP A 599 -18.46 -5.48 0.55
N GLY A 600 -18.07 -6.59 1.19
CA GLY A 600 -18.77 -7.86 1.08
C GLY A 600 -18.45 -8.65 -0.19
N ALA A 601 -17.33 -8.39 -0.87
CA ALA A 601 -16.92 -9.08 -2.10
C ALA A 601 -15.41 -9.33 -2.13
N ASP A 602 -15.02 -10.43 -2.79
CA ASP A 602 -13.62 -10.65 -3.15
C ASP A 602 -13.24 -9.71 -4.29
N GLU A 603 -12.19 -8.96 -4.08
CA GLU A 603 -11.58 -8.08 -5.06
C GLU A 603 -10.13 -8.51 -5.33
N VAL A 604 -9.61 -8.13 -6.49
CA VAL A 604 -8.20 -8.33 -6.83
C VAL A 604 -7.51 -6.99 -6.74
N THR A 605 -6.45 -6.92 -5.97
CA THR A 605 -5.63 -5.71 -5.83
C THR A 605 -4.15 -6.04 -5.96
N GLY A 606 -3.27 -5.14 -5.56
CA GLY A 606 -1.83 -5.32 -5.64
C GLY A 606 -1.10 -4.03 -5.33
N GLY A 607 0.04 -3.84 -5.98
CA GLY A 607 0.91 -2.72 -5.73
C GLY A 607 2.04 -3.07 -4.76
N THR A 608 2.98 -2.16 -4.58
CA THR A 608 4.02 -2.30 -3.56
C THR A 608 3.45 -2.20 -2.14
N SER A 609 2.20 -1.75 -2.00
CA SER A 609 1.41 -1.83 -0.79
C SER A 609 1.30 -3.27 -0.30
N TRP A 610 0.78 -4.16 -1.15
CA TRP A 610 0.68 -5.59 -0.83
C TRP A 610 2.05 -6.22 -0.55
N SER A 611 3.06 -5.92 -1.39
CA SER A 611 4.42 -6.39 -1.18
C SER A 611 4.97 -6.02 0.20
N SER A 612 4.70 -4.79 0.65
CA SER A 612 5.19 -4.30 1.96
C SER A 612 4.43 -4.90 3.14
N SER A 613 3.15 -5.23 2.96
CA SER A 613 2.33 -5.93 3.97
C SER A 613 2.78 -7.38 4.13
N ILE A 614 3.15 -8.06 3.04
CA ILE A 614 3.80 -9.39 3.08
C ILE A 614 5.12 -9.31 3.86
N ALA A 615 5.95 -8.29 3.58
CA ALA A 615 7.20 -8.10 4.30
C ALA A 615 6.99 -7.83 5.80
N ALA A 616 5.98 -7.03 6.15
CA ALA A 616 5.64 -6.72 7.54
C ALA A 616 5.21 -7.98 8.32
N ALA A 617 4.43 -8.87 7.69
CA ALA A 617 4.06 -10.16 8.26
C ALA A 617 5.28 -11.07 8.49
N LEU A 618 6.18 -11.20 7.51
CA LEU A 618 7.43 -11.95 7.66
C LEU A 618 8.30 -11.42 8.80
N LEU A 619 8.36 -10.10 8.96
CA LEU A 619 9.10 -9.48 10.06
C LEU A 619 8.44 -9.73 11.41
N ALA A 620 7.09 -9.78 11.49
CA ALA A 620 6.39 -10.16 12.72
C ALA A 620 6.75 -11.58 13.17
N GLU A 621 6.74 -12.54 12.26
CA GLU A 621 7.15 -13.91 12.51
C GLU A 621 8.64 -13.98 12.88
N SER A 622 9.49 -13.17 12.24
CA SER A 622 10.91 -13.05 12.61
C SER A 622 11.09 -12.49 14.03
N VAL A 623 10.23 -11.57 14.45
CA VAL A 623 10.21 -11.07 15.85
C VAL A 623 9.79 -12.16 16.83
N GLU A 624 8.84 -13.04 16.49
CA GLU A 624 8.52 -14.22 17.31
C GLU A 624 9.74 -15.12 17.46
N ILE A 625 10.46 -15.39 16.37
CA ILE A 625 11.63 -16.30 16.37
C ILE A 625 12.76 -15.77 17.25
N CYS A 626 12.98 -14.46 17.27
CA CYS A 626 14.20 -13.95 17.89
C CYS A 626 14.05 -12.65 18.70
N GLY A 627 12.84 -12.11 18.85
CA GLY A 627 12.59 -10.82 19.51
C GLY A 627 12.82 -9.62 18.57
N PRO A 628 12.78 -8.41 19.09
CA PRO A 628 12.85 -7.17 18.30
C PRO A 628 13.99 -7.18 17.29
N LEU A 629 13.74 -6.62 16.07
CA LEU A 629 14.71 -6.60 14.97
C LEU A 629 15.40 -5.23 14.82
N GLY A 630 14.68 -4.13 15.07
CA GLY A 630 15.18 -2.78 14.83
C GLY A 630 15.45 -2.54 13.35
N PHE A 631 16.56 -1.90 13.01
CA PHE A 631 16.94 -1.59 11.65
C PHE A 631 17.51 -2.83 10.94
N VAL A 632 16.73 -3.44 10.03
CA VAL A 632 17.05 -4.75 9.42
C VAL A 632 17.91 -4.67 8.17
N ASN A 633 17.98 -3.53 7.47
CA ASN A 633 18.67 -3.41 6.18
C ASN A 633 20.13 -3.92 6.24
N PRO A 634 20.96 -3.59 7.25
CA PRO A 634 22.33 -4.12 7.31
C PRO A 634 22.40 -5.65 7.36
N SER A 635 21.44 -6.30 8.06
CA SER A 635 21.35 -7.78 8.13
C SER A 635 20.89 -8.37 6.80
N ALA A 636 19.90 -7.74 6.13
CA ALA A 636 19.41 -8.17 4.83
C ALA A 636 20.49 -8.06 3.75
N TYR A 637 21.19 -6.92 3.67
CA TYR A 637 22.27 -6.74 2.70
C TYR A 637 23.50 -7.63 2.97
N ALA A 638 23.73 -8.03 4.20
CA ALA A 638 24.78 -8.98 4.53
C ALA A 638 24.54 -10.39 3.94
N LEU A 639 23.31 -10.70 3.48
CA LEU A 639 22.99 -11.97 2.82
C LEU A 639 23.65 -12.07 1.43
N ILE A 640 23.62 -11.00 0.63
CA ILE A 640 24.28 -10.99 -0.68
C ILE A 640 25.78 -11.25 -0.52
N ALA A 641 26.44 -10.56 0.42
CA ALA A 641 27.88 -10.73 0.68
C ALA A 641 28.27 -12.15 1.10
N LYS A 642 27.32 -12.96 1.57
CA LYS A 642 27.52 -14.36 2.01
C LYS A 642 27.07 -15.39 0.95
N GLY A 643 26.71 -14.96 -0.27
CA GLY A 643 26.17 -15.85 -1.28
C GLY A 643 24.77 -16.37 -0.92
N GLY A 644 23.96 -15.54 -0.26
CA GLY A 644 22.59 -15.88 0.16
C GLY A 644 21.58 -15.95 -0.99
N GLU A 645 21.99 -15.56 -2.18
CA GLU A 645 21.27 -15.78 -3.43
C GLU A 645 21.04 -17.29 -3.63
N GLY A 646 19.79 -17.66 -3.92
CA GLY A 646 19.39 -19.07 -4.06
C GLY A 646 19.24 -19.85 -2.76
N THR A 647 19.57 -19.27 -1.59
CA THR A 647 19.39 -19.93 -0.28
C THR A 647 18.41 -19.21 0.62
N SER A 648 18.58 -17.89 0.85
CA SER A 648 17.73 -17.06 1.68
C SER A 648 16.98 -15.99 0.90
N LEU A 649 17.35 -15.79 -0.38
CA LEU A 649 16.79 -14.82 -1.29
C LEU A 649 16.53 -15.49 -2.65
N LEU A 650 15.38 -15.22 -3.25
CA LEU A 650 15.07 -15.52 -4.63
C LEU A 650 15.41 -14.29 -5.47
N ASP A 651 16.43 -14.40 -6.28
CA ASP A 651 16.90 -13.31 -7.14
C ASP A 651 15.91 -13.05 -8.30
N VAL A 652 15.61 -11.79 -8.58
CA VAL A 652 14.74 -11.37 -9.68
C VAL A 652 15.62 -10.88 -10.82
N THR A 653 15.76 -11.69 -11.86
CA THR A 653 16.71 -11.43 -12.95
C THR A 653 16.05 -11.02 -14.28
N SER A 654 14.72 -10.86 -14.29
CA SER A 654 13.95 -10.55 -15.50
C SER A 654 13.04 -9.35 -15.31
N GLY A 655 12.82 -8.61 -16.41
CA GLY A 655 11.93 -7.45 -16.45
C GLY A 655 12.62 -6.13 -16.16
N LYS A 656 11.82 -5.12 -16.03
CA LYS A 656 12.23 -3.76 -15.70
C LYS A 656 11.04 -2.99 -15.10
N ASN A 657 11.29 -2.03 -14.23
CA ASN A 657 10.26 -1.19 -13.61
C ASN A 657 9.84 -0.01 -14.50
N ALA A 658 9.42 -0.29 -15.74
CA ALA A 658 9.06 0.74 -16.71
C ALA A 658 7.71 1.37 -16.36
N PHE A 659 7.68 2.69 -16.17
CA PHE A 659 6.48 3.47 -15.95
C PHE A 659 6.49 4.75 -16.81
N ALA A 660 5.49 4.91 -17.64
CA ALA A 660 5.36 6.06 -18.56
C ALA A 660 6.69 6.36 -19.32
N ALA A 661 7.12 7.61 -19.36
CA ALA A 661 8.36 8.05 -20.01
C ALA A 661 9.55 8.17 -19.03
N PHE A 662 9.41 7.70 -17.79
CA PHE A 662 10.48 7.76 -16.79
C PHE A 662 11.55 6.69 -17.05
N LYS A 663 12.74 6.92 -16.49
CA LYS A 663 13.86 5.98 -16.63
C LYS A 663 13.49 4.63 -16.01
N ALA A 664 13.55 3.55 -16.80
CA ALA A 664 13.39 2.20 -16.28
C ALA A 664 14.73 1.62 -15.84
N TYR A 665 14.72 0.85 -14.76
CA TYR A 665 15.82 0.02 -14.30
C TYR A 665 15.50 -1.44 -14.62
N ALA A 666 16.45 -2.14 -15.22
CA ALA A 666 16.30 -3.56 -15.54
C ALA A 666 16.74 -4.42 -14.34
N ALA A 667 16.08 -5.54 -14.17
CA ALA A 667 16.52 -6.59 -13.27
C ALA A 667 17.82 -7.23 -13.77
N SER A 668 18.66 -7.67 -12.85
CA SER A 668 19.93 -8.33 -13.12
C SER A 668 20.31 -9.22 -11.95
N ALA A 669 21.27 -10.14 -12.14
CA ALA A 669 21.75 -10.96 -11.04
C ALA A 669 22.31 -10.11 -9.88
N GLY A 670 21.94 -10.46 -8.66
CA GLY A 670 22.28 -9.75 -7.45
C GLY A 670 21.39 -8.53 -7.18
N TYR A 671 21.98 -7.45 -6.65
CA TYR A 671 21.21 -6.22 -6.44
C TYR A 671 20.92 -5.49 -7.74
N ASP A 672 19.69 -5.04 -7.92
CA ASP A 672 19.31 -4.07 -8.95
C ASP A 672 18.29 -3.03 -8.44
N ASN A 673 18.15 -1.92 -9.17
CA ASN A 673 17.24 -0.83 -8.77
C ASN A 673 15.78 -1.05 -9.21
N ALA A 674 15.36 -2.27 -9.49
CA ALA A 674 13.97 -2.63 -9.80
C ALA A 674 13.38 -3.59 -8.77
N SER A 675 14.22 -4.47 -8.17
CA SER A 675 13.81 -5.51 -7.22
C SER A 675 14.67 -5.59 -5.93
N GLY A 676 15.68 -4.71 -5.79
CA GLY A 676 16.57 -4.73 -4.62
C GLY A 676 17.48 -5.93 -4.58
N ILE A 677 17.62 -6.55 -3.41
CA ILE A 677 18.37 -7.80 -3.21
C ILE A 677 17.57 -9.06 -3.57
N GLY A 678 16.39 -8.89 -4.16
CA GLY A 678 15.44 -9.97 -4.48
C GLY A 678 14.39 -10.23 -3.42
N MET A 679 13.70 -11.37 -3.52
CA MET A 679 12.58 -11.74 -2.64
C MET A 679 13.06 -12.67 -1.51
N PRO A 680 12.72 -12.36 -0.24
CA PRO A 680 13.08 -13.22 0.90
C PRO A 680 12.42 -14.60 0.85
N TYR A 681 13.19 -15.66 1.07
CA TYR A 681 12.65 -16.96 1.49
C TYR A 681 12.42 -16.94 3.01
N GLY A 682 11.15 -16.93 3.42
CA GLY A 682 10.66 -16.59 4.74
C GLY A 682 11.47 -17.14 5.91
N ILE A 683 11.43 -18.46 6.16
CA ILE A 683 12.11 -19.04 7.34
C ILE A 683 13.65 -18.88 7.27
N LYS A 684 14.23 -18.94 6.10
CA LYS A 684 15.68 -18.78 5.91
C LYS A 684 16.11 -17.32 6.08
N PHE A 685 15.30 -16.41 5.55
CA PHE A 685 15.51 -14.97 5.73
C PHE A 685 15.34 -14.59 7.22
N ALA A 686 14.28 -15.06 7.88
CA ALA A 686 14.06 -14.85 9.31
C ALA A 686 15.24 -15.33 10.15
N ALA A 687 15.74 -16.54 9.90
CA ALA A 687 16.92 -17.05 10.59
C ALA A 687 18.15 -16.15 10.38
N ALA A 688 18.36 -15.68 9.17
CA ALA A 688 19.51 -14.85 8.79
C ALA A 688 19.47 -13.45 9.43
N VAL A 689 18.33 -12.76 9.42
CA VAL A 689 18.18 -11.44 10.08
C VAL A 689 18.23 -11.57 11.61
N CYS A 690 17.90 -12.74 12.14
CA CYS A 690 18.08 -13.08 13.54
C CYS A 690 19.54 -13.38 13.92
N GLY A 691 20.46 -13.47 12.96
CA GLY A 691 21.86 -13.88 13.21
C GLY A 691 22.00 -15.35 13.63
N ARG A 692 21.03 -16.20 13.25
CA ARG A 692 21.00 -17.64 13.56
C ARG A 692 21.35 -18.47 12.32
N SER A 693 21.89 -19.66 12.53
CA SER A 693 21.98 -20.66 11.44
C SER A 693 20.59 -21.27 11.20
N THR A 694 20.25 -21.51 9.94
CA THR A 694 18.99 -22.20 9.55
C THR A 694 18.85 -23.59 10.17
N SER A 695 19.97 -24.24 10.53
CA SER A 695 19.97 -25.51 11.24
C SER A 695 19.57 -25.43 12.72
N LEU A 696 19.46 -24.22 13.30
CA LEU A 696 19.06 -23.99 14.69
C LEU A 696 17.58 -23.61 14.84
N VAL A 697 16.87 -23.41 13.75
CA VAL A 697 15.40 -23.34 13.77
C VAL A 697 14.92 -24.78 13.94
N ARG A 698 14.79 -25.23 15.20
CA ARG A 698 14.24 -26.55 15.49
C ARG A 698 12.78 -26.55 15.11
N PHE A 699 12.44 -27.38 14.16
CA PHE A 699 11.07 -27.82 13.92
C PHE A 699 10.60 -28.56 15.17
N HIS A 700 9.71 -27.98 15.94
CA HIS A 700 9.03 -28.61 17.06
C HIS A 700 7.63 -29.04 16.63
#